data_dc15846770b07b90ac3596521f117300
#
_entry.id   dc15846770b07b90ac3596521f117300
#
_cell.length_a   1.000
_cell.length_b   1.000
_cell.length_c   1.000
_cell.angle_alpha   90.00
_cell.angle_beta   90.00
_cell.angle_gamma   90.00
#
_symmetry.space_group_name_H-M   'P 1'
#
loop_
_entity.id
_entity.type
_entity.pdbx_description
1 polymer ?
#
loop_
_entity_poly.entity_id
_entity_poly.type
_entity_poly.pdbx_seq_one_letter_code
_entity_poly.pdbx_strand_id
1 'polypeptide(L)'
;MLPPNSRLVVALLSLSALVGLADTASAQDKLDRALREGQRSGKAQRVILKAKPGYDAWARKLLEQRGKNVDAELPSVGGFAVELAAGELEAYCHASVFDGCSEDSIVRPTAAPAKKKPSQTPAPNKVINTAPATNAVYSAPAVSTLLGTLGLTAYDFGGSGVTVALIDSGIHPSPAFGNRIKAFYDFTNGRIRQRTASDDYGHGTHVAGLIGGRQYLQDAEFQCVAPSVNFVGLKVLDRNGAGRTSDVIRAIEFAIANKALFKIDIINLSLGHPIFEPAATDPLVRAVEKASKAGIIVVVSAGNHGVGKDGEIGFAGTTSPGNAPSALTVGASDHKATITRDDDRVAVYSSNGPTWYDGFVKPDFVAPGHFLASEAAPQGALFKTYPQLRKRGKSGKDFMQLSGTSMSTGVVSGVVALLKQATNHKHFMLTPNLAKGVLQYTAIPLEDEAGNVYNPLRQGTGGVNALGAGTLVTNIDTTVSSPNQAWLNMAPVTVIGHQQYLWSKNIVWGDNIVWGETIYYNLPIWALNIVWGDNIVWGDNIVWGDDADNIVWGNDDNIVWGNNIVWGDNIVWGDNIVWGNNIVWGDHLLRPVDALNRAFNDDNIVWGNLDDDNIVWGNNDDDNIVWGNDDNIVWGNIAALLGGRGSW
;
A
#
# COMPACT_ATOMS: atom_id res chain seq x y z
N MET A 1 36.61 29.42 48.14
CA MET A 1 37.33 29.24 46.86
C MET A 1 37.68 27.77 46.75
N LEU A 2 36.97 26.99 45.98
CA LEU A 2 37.29 25.58 45.68
C LEU A 2 38.16 25.53 44.41
N PRO A 3 39.12 24.62 44.32
CA PRO A 3 40.10 24.56 43.23
C PRO A 3 39.47 24.16 41.90
N PRO A 4 40.03 24.60 40.77
CA PRO A 4 39.42 24.49 39.44
C PRO A 4 39.24 23.07 38.88
N ASN A 5 39.71 22.05 39.55
CA ASN A 5 39.64 20.66 39.08
C ASN A 5 38.34 19.88 39.43
N SER A 6 37.50 20.47 40.29
CA SER A 6 36.24 19.81 40.68
C SER A 6 35.10 20.01 39.70
N ARG A 7 35.18 20.98 38.77
CA ARG A 7 34.15 21.23 37.75
C ARG A 7 34.29 20.31 36.53
N LEU A 8 35.49 19.79 36.29
CA LEU A 8 35.72 18.88 35.14
C LEU A 8 35.28 17.44 35.46
N VAL A 9 35.30 17.03 36.72
CA VAL A 9 34.89 15.68 37.15
C VAL A 9 33.36 15.57 37.19
N VAL A 10 32.63 16.65 37.51
CA VAL A 10 31.16 16.64 37.50
C VAL A 10 30.61 16.67 36.07
N ALA A 11 31.30 17.34 35.13
CA ALA A 11 30.92 17.36 33.74
C ALA A 11 31.17 16.01 33.04
N LEU A 12 32.22 15.26 33.41
CA LEU A 12 32.52 13.94 32.88
C LEU A 12 31.59 12.84 33.44
N LEU A 13 31.10 13.01 34.68
CA LEU A 13 30.13 12.06 35.26
C LEU A 13 28.70 12.32 34.76
N SER A 14 28.34 13.51 34.38
CA SER A 14 27.06 13.82 33.77
C SER A 14 27.04 13.38 32.29
N LEU A 15 28.16 13.45 31.57
CA LEU A 15 28.25 12.99 30.19
C LEU A 15 28.23 11.44 30.08
N SER A 16 28.85 10.74 31.06
CA SER A 16 28.77 9.27 31.09
C SER A 16 27.41 8.73 31.53
N ALA A 17 26.62 9.50 32.30
CA ALA A 17 25.25 9.14 32.64
C ALA A 17 24.28 9.36 31.46
N LEU A 18 24.50 10.40 30.65
CA LEU A 18 23.71 10.65 29.43
C LEU A 18 24.01 9.63 28.33
N VAL A 19 25.24 9.20 28.15
CA VAL A 19 25.60 8.14 27.19
C VAL A 19 25.05 6.78 27.65
N GLY A 20 24.93 6.54 28.95
CA GLY A 20 24.32 5.31 29.49
C GLY A 20 22.80 5.26 29.35
N LEU A 21 22.11 6.41 29.25
CA LEU A 21 20.67 6.49 29.05
C LEU A 21 20.28 6.40 27.55
N ALA A 22 21.14 6.89 26.65
CA ALA A 22 20.94 6.70 25.21
C ALA A 22 21.05 5.24 24.75
N ASP A 23 21.97 4.46 25.38
CA ASP A 23 22.10 3.02 25.07
C ASP A 23 20.95 2.17 25.64
N THR A 24 20.23 2.63 26.67
CA THR A 24 19.07 1.90 27.21
C THR A 24 17.78 2.12 26.41
N ALA A 25 17.61 3.26 25.75
CA ALA A 25 16.50 3.51 24.85
C ALA A 25 16.62 2.68 23.56
N SER A 26 17.84 2.49 23.02
CA SER A 26 18.08 1.68 21.82
C SER A 26 17.94 0.17 22.04
N ALA A 27 17.99 -0.31 23.27
CA ALA A 27 17.91 -1.74 23.60
C ALA A 27 16.46 -2.29 23.53
N GLN A 28 15.46 -1.43 23.64
CA GLN A 28 14.04 -1.83 23.66
C GLN A 28 13.43 -2.02 22.27
N ASP A 29 14.07 -1.50 21.22
CA ASP A 29 13.54 -1.46 19.84
C ASP A 29 13.90 -2.63 18.92
N LYS A 30 14.58 -3.65 19.42
CA LYS A 30 15.02 -4.79 18.58
C LYS A 30 13.94 -5.83 18.28
N LEU A 31 12.81 -5.79 18.97
CA LEU A 31 11.68 -6.67 18.74
C LEU A 31 10.53 -5.88 18.12
N ASP A 32 9.90 -6.41 17.08
CA ASP A 32 8.67 -5.85 16.56
C ASP A 32 7.52 -5.92 17.59
N ARG A 33 6.42 -5.23 17.29
CA ARG A 33 5.26 -5.19 18.20
C ARG A 33 4.65 -6.56 18.44
N ALA A 34 4.56 -7.41 17.42
CA ALA A 34 3.94 -8.72 17.53
C ALA A 34 4.74 -9.66 18.46
N LEU A 35 6.07 -9.63 18.36
CA LEU A 35 6.96 -10.39 19.25
C LEU A 35 6.82 -9.92 20.69
N ARG A 36 6.79 -8.61 20.94
CA ARG A 36 6.57 -8.05 22.29
C ARG A 36 5.24 -8.47 22.91
N GLU A 37 4.17 -8.43 22.12
CA GLU A 37 2.86 -8.89 22.56
C GLU A 37 2.85 -10.41 22.79
N GLY A 38 3.52 -11.17 21.93
CA GLY A 38 3.62 -12.63 21.99
C GLY A 38 4.45 -13.14 23.17
N GLN A 39 5.46 -12.42 23.65
CA GLN A 39 6.24 -12.79 24.85
C GLN A 39 5.35 -13.03 26.08
N ARG A 40 4.30 -12.23 26.23
CA ARG A 40 3.34 -12.37 27.35
C ARG A 40 2.59 -13.69 27.33
N SER A 41 2.55 -14.40 26.21
CA SER A 41 1.86 -15.68 26.07
C SER A 41 2.66 -16.88 26.61
N GLY A 42 3.97 -16.72 26.79
CA GLY A 42 4.87 -17.80 27.22
C GLY A 42 5.08 -18.92 26.17
N LYS A 43 4.61 -18.73 24.95
CA LYS A 43 4.72 -19.73 23.87
C LYS A 43 5.95 -19.50 23.01
N ALA A 44 6.43 -20.56 22.36
CA ALA A 44 7.44 -20.44 21.32
C ALA A 44 6.89 -19.59 20.16
N GLN A 45 7.75 -18.78 19.57
CA GLN A 45 7.42 -17.88 18.46
C GLN A 45 8.34 -18.15 17.27
N ARG A 46 7.79 -18.01 16.06
CA ARG A 46 8.59 -18.01 14.85
C ARG A 46 9.05 -16.59 14.57
N VAL A 47 10.34 -16.46 14.32
CA VAL A 47 11.03 -15.17 14.27
C VAL A 47 11.89 -15.10 13.02
N ILE A 48 11.95 -13.94 12.42
CA ILE A 48 12.96 -13.57 11.41
C ILE A 48 14.03 -12.74 12.13
N LEU A 49 15.18 -13.36 12.41
CA LEU A 49 16.35 -12.69 12.97
C LEU A 49 17.06 -11.93 11.86
N LYS A 50 17.19 -10.61 11.99
CA LYS A 50 17.84 -9.73 11.00
C LYS A 50 19.33 -9.56 11.35
N ALA A 51 20.21 -10.17 10.58
CA ALA A 51 21.66 -9.99 10.78
C ALA A 51 22.09 -8.58 10.40
N LYS A 52 23.07 -8.04 11.13
CA LYS A 52 23.74 -6.80 10.75
C LYS A 52 24.41 -6.96 9.39
N PRO A 53 24.51 -5.90 8.57
CA PRO A 53 25.21 -5.95 7.29
C PRO A 53 26.63 -6.54 7.44
N GLY A 54 26.90 -7.61 6.68
CA GLY A 54 28.19 -8.32 6.72
C GLY A 54 28.33 -9.36 7.84
N TYR A 55 27.31 -9.55 8.69
CA TYR A 55 27.37 -10.52 9.80
C TYR A 55 26.61 -11.82 9.51
N ASP A 56 26.13 -12.06 8.30
CA ASP A 56 25.34 -13.24 7.94
C ASP A 56 26.03 -14.56 8.31
N ALA A 57 27.32 -14.68 8.00
CA ALA A 57 28.11 -15.88 8.34
C ALA A 57 28.25 -16.08 9.86
N TRP A 58 28.41 -14.99 10.62
CA TRP A 58 28.50 -15.05 12.07
C TRP A 58 27.17 -15.37 12.72
N ALA A 59 26.07 -14.80 12.19
CA ALA A 59 24.70 -15.08 12.61
C ALA A 59 24.37 -16.56 12.42
N ARG A 60 24.66 -17.11 11.24
CA ARG A 60 24.52 -18.55 10.95
C ARG A 60 25.31 -19.41 11.96
N LYS A 61 26.58 -19.11 12.12
CA LYS A 61 27.43 -19.86 13.05
C LYS A 61 26.91 -19.81 14.49
N LEU A 62 26.38 -18.67 14.93
CA LEU A 62 25.78 -18.52 16.26
C LEU A 62 24.58 -19.44 16.42
N LEU A 63 23.67 -19.47 15.40
CA LEU A 63 22.49 -20.32 15.41
C LEU A 63 22.86 -21.79 15.43
N GLU A 64 23.82 -22.23 14.62
CA GLU A 64 24.35 -23.60 14.59
C GLU A 64 24.96 -24.00 15.94
N GLN A 65 25.82 -23.16 16.53
CA GLN A 65 26.44 -23.42 17.83
C GLN A 65 25.45 -23.55 18.97
N ARG A 66 24.30 -22.86 18.87
CA ARG A 66 23.20 -22.94 19.83
C ARG A 66 22.18 -24.01 19.49
N GLY A 67 22.42 -24.83 18.47
CA GLY A 67 21.57 -25.94 18.06
C GLY A 67 20.21 -25.49 17.48
N LYS A 68 20.13 -24.28 16.94
CA LYS A 68 18.90 -23.78 16.32
C LYS A 68 18.76 -24.25 14.88
N ASN A 69 17.60 -24.79 14.57
CA ASN A 69 17.24 -25.11 13.20
C ASN A 69 16.84 -23.83 12.46
N VAL A 70 17.51 -23.53 11.36
CA VAL A 70 17.15 -22.45 10.46
C VAL A 70 16.17 -22.99 9.44
N ASP A 71 14.90 -22.61 9.55
CA ASP A 71 13.84 -23.07 8.64
C ASP A 71 13.96 -22.43 7.26
N ALA A 72 14.39 -21.16 7.20
CA ALA A 72 14.67 -20.45 5.96
C ALA A 72 15.74 -19.39 6.15
N GLU A 73 16.61 -19.27 5.14
CA GLU A 73 17.51 -18.14 4.98
C GLU A 73 16.89 -17.17 3.99
N LEU A 74 16.98 -15.88 4.29
CA LEU A 74 16.36 -14.78 3.57
C LEU A 74 17.44 -13.76 3.17
N PRO A 75 18.29 -14.10 2.19
CA PRO A 75 19.48 -13.28 1.85
C PRO A 75 19.11 -11.85 1.42
N SER A 76 17.92 -11.66 0.85
CA SER A 76 17.48 -10.33 0.42
C SER A 76 17.35 -9.35 1.59
N VAL A 77 17.08 -9.83 2.78
CA VAL A 77 16.83 -9.01 3.97
C VAL A 77 17.83 -9.27 5.10
N GLY A 78 18.86 -10.11 4.84
CA GLY A 78 19.82 -10.55 5.86
C GLY A 78 19.14 -11.34 6.99
N GLY A 79 18.07 -12.07 6.67
CA GLY A 79 17.19 -12.71 7.65
C GLY A 79 17.40 -14.21 7.79
N PHE A 80 17.08 -14.72 9.00
CA PHE A 80 17.05 -16.16 9.33
C PHE A 80 15.72 -16.47 10.02
N ALA A 81 14.87 -17.27 9.39
CA ALA A 81 13.63 -17.72 10.02
C ALA A 81 13.91 -18.90 10.94
N VAL A 82 13.59 -18.74 12.21
CA VAL A 82 13.82 -19.74 13.26
C VAL A 82 12.65 -19.80 14.24
N GLU A 83 12.53 -20.90 14.98
CA GLU A 83 11.60 -20.99 16.10
C GLU A 83 12.35 -20.78 17.41
N LEU A 84 11.91 -19.83 18.23
CA LEU A 84 12.49 -19.51 19.54
C LEU A 84 11.47 -19.76 20.65
N ALA A 85 11.91 -20.37 21.75
CA ALA A 85 11.11 -20.42 22.96
C ALA A 85 10.94 -19.01 23.56
N ALA A 86 9.88 -18.77 24.33
CA ALA A 86 9.60 -17.45 24.89
C ALA A 86 10.76 -16.84 25.69
N GLY A 87 11.51 -17.66 26.44
CA GLY A 87 12.68 -17.21 27.21
C GLY A 87 13.95 -16.98 26.41
N GLU A 88 13.96 -17.29 25.11
CA GLU A 88 15.14 -17.15 24.25
C GLU A 88 15.14 -15.86 23.42
N LEU A 89 13.97 -15.23 23.20
CA LEU A 89 13.83 -14.05 22.35
C LEU A 89 14.83 -12.95 22.69
N GLU A 90 14.90 -12.54 23.94
CA GLU A 90 15.83 -11.52 24.42
C GLU A 90 17.29 -11.87 24.09
N ALA A 91 17.71 -13.12 24.37
CA ALA A 91 19.08 -13.57 24.20
C ALA A 91 19.52 -13.62 22.73
N TYR A 92 18.58 -13.86 21.81
CA TYR A 92 18.87 -13.88 20.38
C TYR A 92 18.70 -12.48 19.74
N CYS A 93 17.61 -11.79 19.99
CA CYS A 93 17.33 -10.50 19.38
C CYS A 93 18.35 -9.42 19.81
N HIS A 94 18.85 -9.49 21.04
CA HIS A 94 19.88 -8.57 21.54
C HIS A 94 21.32 -9.04 21.29
N ALA A 95 21.53 -10.23 20.69
CA ALA A 95 22.89 -10.64 20.34
C ALA A 95 23.51 -9.65 19.35
N SER A 96 24.80 -9.36 19.54
CA SER A 96 25.54 -8.31 18.82
C SER A 96 25.57 -8.47 17.29
N VAL A 97 25.29 -9.67 16.79
CA VAL A 97 25.28 -10.01 15.36
C VAL A 97 23.94 -9.66 14.67
N PHE A 98 22.88 -9.37 15.45
CA PHE A 98 21.57 -9.04 14.92
C PHE A 98 21.21 -7.56 15.14
N ASP A 99 20.57 -6.96 14.15
CA ASP A 99 20.00 -5.62 14.23
C ASP A 99 18.64 -5.64 14.91
N GLY A 100 17.86 -6.70 14.74
CA GLY A 100 16.53 -6.84 15.31
C GLY A 100 15.85 -8.14 14.91
N CYS A 101 14.62 -8.27 15.38
CA CYS A 101 13.77 -9.43 15.19
C CYS A 101 12.38 -9.01 14.77
N SER A 102 11.85 -9.71 13.77
CA SER A 102 10.46 -9.57 13.35
C SER A 102 9.72 -10.89 13.50
N GLU A 103 8.44 -10.87 13.77
CA GLU A 103 7.64 -12.08 13.76
C GLU A 103 7.58 -12.67 12.34
N ASP A 104 7.84 -13.98 12.20
CA ASP A 104 7.51 -14.71 10.97
C ASP A 104 6.00 -14.93 10.90
N SER A 105 5.28 -13.84 10.65
CA SER A 105 3.83 -13.72 10.78
C SER A 105 3.07 -14.58 9.80
N ILE A 106 1.82 -14.90 10.16
CA ILE A 106 0.88 -15.53 9.26
C ILE A 106 0.35 -14.50 8.26
N VAL A 107 0.67 -14.69 6.99
CA VAL A 107 0.07 -13.96 5.89
C VAL A 107 -1.23 -14.64 5.44
N ARG A 108 -2.18 -13.83 4.99
CA ARG A 108 -3.47 -14.29 4.46
C ARG A 108 -3.87 -13.47 3.25
N PRO A 109 -4.75 -14.01 2.38
CA PRO A 109 -5.37 -13.19 1.35
C PRO A 109 -6.13 -12.03 1.97
N THR A 110 -6.08 -10.88 1.34
CA THR A 110 -6.88 -9.71 1.72
C THR A 110 -8.31 -9.81 1.16
N ALA A 111 -8.80 -11.01 0.92
CA ALA A 111 -10.18 -11.32 0.58
C ALA A 111 -10.66 -12.44 1.50
N ALA A 112 -11.44 -12.09 2.51
CA ALA A 112 -12.21 -13.08 3.26
C ALA A 112 -13.69 -12.94 2.90
N PRO A 113 -14.42 -14.06 2.65
CA PRO A 113 -15.86 -13.98 2.54
C PRO A 113 -16.39 -13.48 3.88
N ALA A 114 -17.06 -12.33 3.86
CA ALA A 114 -17.73 -11.77 5.02
C ALA A 114 -18.68 -12.82 5.59
N LYS A 115 -18.52 -13.20 6.86
CA LYS A 115 -19.52 -13.98 7.58
C LYS A 115 -20.78 -13.12 7.64
N LYS A 116 -21.77 -13.41 6.78
CA LYS A 116 -23.07 -12.76 6.86
C LYS A 116 -23.69 -13.08 8.22
N LYS A 117 -23.78 -12.09 9.13
CA LYS A 117 -24.94 -11.99 10.00
C LYS A 117 -26.13 -11.60 9.11
N PRO A 118 -27.31 -12.22 9.26
CA PRO A 118 -28.48 -11.78 8.51
C PRO A 118 -28.85 -10.37 8.95
N SER A 119 -28.53 -9.38 8.15
CA SER A 119 -29.07 -8.05 8.27
C SER A 119 -30.48 -8.08 7.66
N GLN A 120 -31.46 -7.66 8.42
CA GLN A 120 -32.79 -7.38 7.92
C GLN A 120 -32.69 -6.23 6.94
N THR A 121 -32.73 -6.54 5.65
CA THR A 121 -32.89 -5.56 4.59
C THR A 121 -34.34 -5.14 4.54
N PRO A 122 -34.67 -3.83 4.46
CA PRO A 122 -36.01 -3.39 4.07
C PRO A 122 -36.32 -3.93 2.68
N ALA A 123 -37.55 -4.42 2.50
CA ALA A 123 -38.00 -4.97 1.23
C ALA A 123 -37.91 -3.91 0.10
N PRO A 124 -37.39 -4.24 -1.09
CA PRO A 124 -37.39 -3.31 -2.20
C PRO A 124 -38.81 -3.10 -2.69
N ASN A 125 -39.18 -1.85 -2.83
CA ASN A 125 -40.41 -1.45 -3.50
C ASN A 125 -40.44 -2.00 -4.93
N LYS A 126 -41.49 -2.78 -5.19
CA LYS A 126 -41.77 -3.41 -6.46
C LYS A 126 -42.15 -2.34 -7.49
N VAL A 127 -41.21 -1.90 -8.31
CA VAL A 127 -41.53 -1.15 -9.53
C VAL A 127 -41.84 -2.16 -10.62
N ILE A 128 -43.10 -2.26 -10.97
CA ILE A 128 -43.58 -3.03 -12.10
C ILE A 128 -43.36 -2.18 -13.36
N ASN A 129 -42.32 -2.48 -14.13
CA ASN A 129 -42.20 -1.99 -15.49
C ASN A 129 -42.60 -3.09 -16.46
N THR A 130 -43.85 -2.98 -16.94
CA THR A 130 -44.31 -3.68 -18.12
C THR A 130 -43.85 -2.90 -19.34
N ALA A 131 -42.82 -3.40 -20.05
CA ALA A 131 -42.54 -2.98 -21.41
C ALA A 131 -42.87 -4.14 -22.37
N PRO A 132 -43.44 -3.91 -23.54
CA PRO A 132 -43.91 -4.95 -24.45
C PRO A 132 -42.73 -5.62 -25.17
N ALA A 133 -42.86 -6.92 -25.36
CA ALA A 133 -41.95 -7.72 -26.17
C ALA A 133 -41.92 -7.23 -27.62
N THR A 134 -40.78 -6.72 -28.07
CA THR A 134 -40.52 -6.52 -29.49
C THR A 134 -39.24 -7.22 -29.89
N ASN A 135 -39.40 -8.19 -30.77
CA ASN A 135 -38.47 -8.74 -31.79
C ASN A 135 -36.96 -8.78 -31.52
N ALA A 136 -36.41 -9.97 -31.71
CA ALA A 136 -35.03 -10.31 -31.71
C ALA A 136 -34.15 -9.30 -32.47
N VAL A 137 -33.55 -8.40 -31.74
CA VAL A 137 -32.42 -7.61 -32.20
C VAL A 137 -31.18 -8.46 -31.86
N TYR A 138 -30.30 -8.63 -32.82
CA TYR A 138 -28.93 -9.14 -32.59
C TYR A 138 -28.37 -8.43 -31.36
N SER A 139 -28.33 -9.12 -30.23
CA SER A 139 -27.68 -8.57 -29.03
C SER A 139 -26.19 -8.50 -29.33
N ALA A 140 -25.64 -7.31 -29.34
CA ALA A 140 -24.19 -7.12 -29.29
C ALA A 140 -23.61 -8.03 -28.19
N PRO A 141 -22.43 -8.62 -28.39
CA PRO A 141 -21.82 -9.44 -27.36
C PRO A 141 -21.79 -8.67 -26.04
N ALA A 142 -22.17 -9.32 -24.92
CA ALA A 142 -22.20 -8.68 -23.63
C ALA A 142 -20.81 -8.12 -23.31
N VAL A 143 -20.71 -6.80 -23.20
CA VAL A 143 -19.45 -6.13 -22.86
C VAL A 143 -19.20 -6.39 -21.38
N SER A 144 -17.98 -6.78 -21.02
CA SER A 144 -17.55 -6.85 -19.62
C SER A 144 -17.66 -5.46 -18.98
N THR A 145 -18.46 -5.33 -17.92
CA THR A 145 -18.56 -4.05 -17.17
C THR A 145 -17.21 -3.66 -16.58
N LEU A 146 -16.40 -4.64 -16.13
CA LEU A 146 -15.04 -4.39 -15.68
C LEU A 146 -14.19 -3.71 -16.76
N LEU A 147 -14.18 -4.25 -17.98
CA LEU A 147 -13.43 -3.61 -19.07
C LEU A 147 -14.03 -2.27 -19.49
N GLY A 148 -15.34 -2.15 -19.41
CA GLY A 148 -16.06 -0.90 -19.72
C GLY A 148 -15.68 0.23 -18.78
N THR A 149 -15.73 0.01 -17.47
CA THR A 149 -15.38 1.03 -16.46
C THR A 149 -13.89 1.39 -16.49
N LEU A 150 -13.01 0.48 -16.95
CA LEU A 150 -11.59 0.75 -17.17
C LEU A 150 -11.30 1.45 -18.51
N GLY A 151 -12.30 1.63 -19.37
CA GLY A 151 -12.16 2.20 -20.71
C GLY A 151 -11.49 1.26 -21.73
N LEU A 152 -11.43 -0.06 -21.46
CA LEU A 152 -10.66 -1.04 -22.23
C LEU A 152 -11.46 -1.79 -23.31
N THR A 153 -12.67 -1.38 -23.62
CA THR A 153 -13.55 -2.09 -24.58
C THR A 153 -13.02 -2.13 -26.01
N ALA A 154 -12.14 -1.22 -26.38
CA ALA A 154 -11.50 -1.11 -27.69
C ALA A 154 -9.98 -0.95 -27.59
N TYR A 155 -9.35 -1.50 -26.53
CA TYR A 155 -7.92 -1.34 -26.32
C TYR A 155 -7.14 -2.48 -27.00
N ASP A 156 -6.13 -2.11 -27.80
CA ASP A 156 -5.42 -3.06 -28.69
C ASP A 156 -4.39 -3.95 -27.98
N PHE A 157 -4.03 -3.63 -26.74
CA PHE A 157 -3.03 -4.39 -26.00
C PHE A 157 -3.65 -5.46 -25.10
N GLY A 158 -3.03 -6.61 -25.03
CA GLY A 158 -3.48 -7.74 -24.22
C GLY A 158 -2.43 -8.22 -23.19
N GLY A 159 -1.34 -7.50 -23.01
CA GLY A 159 -0.23 -7.89 -22.12
C GLY A 159 0.72 -8.93 -22.76
N SER A 160 0.79 -8.97 -24.10
CA SER A 160 1.67 -9.90 -24.82
C SER A 160 3.14 -9.64 -24.51
N GLY A 161 3.89 -10.72 -24.27
CA GLY A 161 5.32 -10.65 -23.93
C GLY A 161 5.61 -10.30 -22.46
N VAL A 162 4.59 -10.04 -21.64
CA VAL A 162 4.70 -9.71 -20.23
C VAL A 162 4.48 -10.95 -19.37
N THR A 163 5.24 -11.11 -18.31
CA THR A 163 5.09 -12.19 -17.32
C THR A 163 4.77 -11.64 -15.94
N VAL A 164 3.73 -12.17 -15.33
CA VAL A 164 3.32 -11.90 -13.95
C VAL A 164 3.73 -13.06 -13.05
N ALA A 165 4.55 -12.79 -12.04
CA ALA A 165 4.77 -13.71 -10.93
C ALA A 165 3.61 -13.53 -9.95
N LEU A 166 2.74 -14.53 -9.86
CA LEU A 166 1.62 -14.56 -8.92
C LEU A 166 2.04 -15.26 -7.64
N ILE A 167 2.21 -14.51 -6.57
CA ILE A 167 2.55 -15.00 -5.23
C ILE A 167 1.26 -15.10 -4.41
N ASP A 168 0.69 -16.30 -4.33
CA ASP A 168 -0.67 -16.53 -3.79
C ASP A 168 -0.87 -18.00 -3.37
N SER A 169 -2.11 -18.49 -3.35
CA SER A 169 -2.47 -19.88 -3.04
C SER A 169 -2.22 -20.88 -4.18
N GLY A 170 -1.86 -20.38 -5.36
CA GLY A 170 -1.62 -21.21 -6.56
C GLY A 170 -2.42 -20.74 -7.77
N ILE A 171 -2.36 -21.53 -8.85
CA ILE A 171 -3.16 -21.34 -10.07
C ILE A 171 -3.69 -22.70 -10.51
N HIS A 172 -5.01 -22.86 -10.52
CA HIS A 172 -5.64 -24.04 -11.08
C HIS A 172 -5.50 -24.01 -12.62
N PRO A 173 -4.93 -25.06 -13.24
CA PRO A 173 -4.80 -25.12 -14.69
C PRO A 173 -6.19 -25.23 -15.32
N SER A 174 -6.60 -24.19 -16.02
CA SER A 174 -7.86 -24.16 -16.77
C SER A 174 -7.61 -23.78 -18.22
N PRO A 175 -8.54 -24.10 -19.15
CA PRO A 175 -8.44 -23.66 -20.54
C PRO A 175 -8.27 -22.14 -20.71
N ALA A 176 -8.75 -21.34 -19.75
CA ALA A 176 -8.60 -19.89 -19.76
C ALA A 176 -7.14 -19.43 -19.74
N PHE A 177 -6.24 -20.23 -19.17
CA PHE A 177 -4.81 -19.92 -19.13
C PHE A 177 -4.03 -20.58 -20.28
N GLY A 178 -4.53 -21.67 -20.86
CA GLY A 178 -3.84 -22.39 -21.93
C GLY A 178 -2.43 -22.79 -21.52
N ASN A 179 -1.44 -22.47 -22.38
CA ASN A 179 -0.01 -22.72 -22.13
C ASN A 179 0.72 -21.52 -21.48
N ARG A 180 -0.02 -20.55 -20.92
CA ARG A 180 0.55 -19.32 -20.39
C ARG A 180 1.05 -19.41 -18.95
N ILE A 181 0.79 -20.49 -18.22
CA ILE A 181 1.46 -20.80 -16.95
C ILE A 181 2.82 -21.42 -17.31
N LYS A 182 3.89 -20.62 -17.27
CA LYS A 182 5.24 -21.00 -17.74
C LYS A 182 6.01 -21.81 -16.70
N ALA A 183 5.76 -21.57 -15.42
CA ALA A 183 6.38 -22.30 -14.31
C ALA A 183 5.46 -22.24 -13.10
N PHE A 184 5.63 -23.21 -12.21
CA PHE A 184 4.92 -23.26 -10.94
C PHE A 184 5.81 -23.84 -9.84
N TYR A 185 5.91 -23.12 -8.73
CA TYR A 185 6.70 -23.51 -7.57
C TYR A 185 5.87 -23.40 -6.28
N ASP A 186 6.06 -24.37 -5.41
CA ASP A 186 5.41 -24.44 -4.09
C ASP A 186 6.45 -24.14 -3.01
N PHE A 187 6.21 -23.08 -2.24
CA PHE A 187 7.04 -22.59 -1.14
C PHE A 187 6.49 -22.99 0.23
N THR A 188 5.30 -23.54 0.30
CA THR A 188 4.70 -23.92 1.58
C THR A 188 5.57 -24.95 2.30
N ASN A 189 5.60 -24.88 3.63
CA ASN A 189 6.38 -25.78 4.48
C ASN A 189 7.91 -25.65 4.35
N GLY A 190 8.41 -24.44 4.14
CA GLY A 190 9.83 -24.13 4.19
C GLY A 190 10.70 -24.73 3.07
N ARG A 191 10.11 -25.24 1.98
CA ARG A 191 10.86 -25.83 0.85
C ARG A 191 10.37 -25.31 -0.49
N ILE A 192 11.29 -25.04 -1.40
CA ILE A 192 10.96 -24.67 -2.78
C ILE A 192 10.84 -25.94 -3.62
N ARG A 193 9.68 -26.18 -4.20
CA ARG A 193 9.43 -27.38 -5.02
C ARG A 193 8.79 -26.98 -6.34
N GLN A 194 9.42 -27.30 -7.43
CA GLN A 194 8.75 -27.23 -8.73
C GLN A 194 7.64 -28.28 -8.79
N ARG A 195 6.45 -27.86 -9.21
CA ARG A 195 5.25 -28.69 -9.26
C ARG A 195 4.46 -28.44 -10.53
N THR A 196 3.51 -29.30 -10.81
CA THR A 196 2.39 -28.98 -11.71
C THR A 196 1.51 -27.92 -11.05
N ALA A 197 1.04 -26.96 -11.85
CA ALA A 197 0.17 -25.90 -11.38
C ALA A 197 -1.07 -26.46 -10.69
N SER A 198 -1.40 -25.92 -9.53
CA SER A 198 -2.54 -26.33 -8.72
C SER A 198 -2.95 -25.21 -7.75
N ASP A 199 -4.20 -25.24 -7.28
CA ASP A 199 -4.70 -24.32 -6.26
C ASP A 199 -5.74 -25.03 -5.40
N ASP A 200 -5.36 -25.39 -4.20
CA ASP A 200 -6.18 -26.09 -3.23
C ASP A 200 -6.99 -25.17 -2.32
N TYR A 201 -6.75 -23.86 -2.40
CA TYR A 201 -7.56 -22.83 -1.74
C TYR A 201 -8.53 -22.14 -2.72
N GLY A 202 -8.02 -21.64 -3.87
CA GLY A 202 -8.82 -21.07 -4.96
C GLY A 202 -8.74 -19.57 -5.12
N HIS A 203 -8.05 -18.86 -4.22
CA HIS A 203 -7.92 -17.40 -4.27
C HIS A 203 -6.97 -16.97 -5.40
N GLY A 204 -5.79 -17.57 -5.50
CA GLY A 204 -4.82 -17.25 -6.55
C GLY A 204 -5.35 -17.51 -7.96
N THR A 205 -6.16 -18.56 -8.14
CA THR A 205 -6.84 -18.84 -9.42
C THR A 205 -7.79 -17.72 -9.81
N HIS A 206 -8.55 -17.19 -8.85
CA HIS A 206 -9.46 -16.07 -9.09
C HIS A 206 -8.69 -14.81 -9.48
N VAL A 207 -7.63 -14.46 -8.75
CA VAL A 207 -6.76 -13.31 -9.05
C VAL A 207 -6.10 -13.48 -10.43
N ALA A 208 -5.51 -14.65 -10.73
CA ALA A 208 -4.96 -14.93 -12.05
C ALA A 208 -6.00 -14.79 -13.17
N GLY A 209 -7.24 -15.19 -12.88
CA GLY A 209 -8.36 -15.03 -13.80
C GLY A 209 -8.67 -13.59 -14.14
N LEU A 210 -8.68 -12.68 -13.15
CA LEU A 210 -8.85 -11.23 -13.36
C LEU A 210 -7.70 -10.63 -14.16
N ILE A 211 -6.47 -11.04 -13.86
CA ILE A 211 -5.29 -10.58 -14.60
C ILE A 211 -5.36 -11.01 -16.07
N GLY A 212 -5.50 -12.32 -16.32
CA GLY A 212 -5.25 -12.89 -17.64
C GLY A 212 -6.03 -14.16 -18.02
N GLY A 213 -7.16 -14.44 -17.38
CA GLY A 213 -8.02 -15.57 -17.71
C GLY A 213 -8.87 -15.30 -18.95
N ARG A 214 -8.43 -15.77 -20.12
CA ARG A 214 -9.17 -15.60 -21.38
C ARG A 214 -10.47 -16.41 -21.37
N GLN A 215 -11.61 -15.74 -21.57
CA GLN A 215 -12.91 -16.40 -21.62
C GLN A 215 -13.38 -16.65 -23.06
N TYR A 216 -14.33 -17.57 -23.21
CA TYR A 216 -15.07 -17.73 -24.46
C TYR A 216 -15.99 -16.53 -24.70
N LEU A 217 -16.34 -16.26 -25.97
CA LEU A 217 -17.25 -15.18 -26.34
C LEU A 217 -18.59 -15.23 -25.60
N GLN A 218 -19.06 -16.44 -25.28
CA GLN A 218 -20.31 -16.64 -24.53
C GLN A 218 -20.23 -16.12 -23.10
N ASP A 219 -19.01 -16.08 -22.52
CA ASP A 219 -18.72 -15.63 -21.16
C ASP A 219 -17.92 -14.30 -21.18
N ALA A 220 -18.08 -13.49 -22.23
CA ALA A 220 -17.36 -12.24 -22.40
C ALA A 220 -17.59 -11.24 -21.25
N GLU A 221 -18.68 -11.37 -20.50
CA GLU A 221 -18.96 -10.60 -19.29
C GLU A 221 -17.93 -10.84 -18.16
N PHE A 222 -17.22 -11.99 -18.18
CA PHE A 222 -16.17 -12.34 -17.21
C PHE A 222 -14.75 -12.19 -17.78
N GLN A 223 -14.58 -11.37 -18.81
CA GLN A 223 -13.29 -11.20 -19.47
C GLN A 223 -12.27 -10.53 -18.55
N CYS A 224 -11.03 -11.03 -18.61
CA CYS A 224 -9.88 -10.49 -17.88
C CYS A 224 -9.33 -9.19 -18.48
N VAL A 225 -8.42 -8.54 -17.74
CA VAL A 225 -7.80 -7.28 -18.18
C VAL A 225 -6.74 -7.50 -19.26
N ALA A 226 -5.84 -8.49 -19.10
CA ALA A 226 -4.67 -8.70 -19.95
C ALA A 226 -4.62 -10.17 -20.48
N PRO A 227 -5.43 -10.52 -21.47
CA PRO A 227 -5.65 -11.93 -21.90
C PRO A 227 -4.42 -12.62 -22.50
N SER A 228 -3.32 -11.93 -22.72
CA SER A 228 -2.11 -12.47 -23.34
C SER A 228 -0.89 -12.56 -22.43
N VAL A 229 -1.01 -12.21 -21.14
CA VAL A 229 0.09 -12.31 -20.17
C VAL A 229 0.47 -13.77 -19.92
N ASN A 230 1.74 -13.97 -19.57
CA ASN A 230 2.24 -15.23 -19.02
C ASN A 230 2.24 -15.18 -17.49
N PHE A 231 2.23 -16.36 -16.87
CA PHE A 231 2.28 -16.51 -15.41
C PHE A 231 3.47 -17.36 -14.97
N VAL A 232 4.05 -16.98 -13.85
CA VAL A 232 4.86 -17.82 -12.98
C VAL A 232 4.10 -17.94 -11.67
N GLY A 233 3.55 -19.12 -11.37
CA GLY A 233 2.81 -19.36 -10.13
C GLY A 233 3.79 -19.66 -8.98
N LEU A 234 3.73 -18.88 -7.92
CA LEU A 234 4.55 -19.03 -6.71
C LEU A 234 3.60 -19.23 -5.51
N LYS A 235 3.31 -20.49 -5.21
CA LYS A 235 2.37 -20.83 -4.14
C LYS A 235 3.03 -20.68 -2.77
N VAL A 236 2.51 -19.75 -1.99
CA VAL A 236 2.92 -19.47 -0.60
C VAL A 236 1.81 -19.71 0.42
N LEU A 237 0.55 -19.75 -0.01
CA LEU A 237 -0.59 -20.00 0.86
C LEU A 237 -1.06 -21.45 0.74
N ASP A 238 -1.37 -22.05 1.87
CA ASP A 238 -1.87 -23.42 1.97
C ASP A 238 -3.36 -23.55 1.60
N ARG A 239 -3.92 -24.75 1.78
CA ARG A 239 -5.34 -25.03 1.55
C ARG A 239 -6.32 -24.25 2.45
N ASN A 240 -5.83 -23.62 3.51
CA ASN A 240 -6.61 -22.79 4.43
C ASN A 240 -6.42 -21.29 4.14
N GLY A 241 -5.67 -20.95 3.09
CA GLY A 241 -5.32 -19.58 2.75
C GLY A 241 -4.34 -18.95 3.75
N ALA A 242 -3.48 -19.74 4.38
CA ALA A 242 -2.48 -19.27 5.31
C ALA A 242 -1.07 -19.57 4.78
N GLY A 243 -0.15 -18.64 4.97
CA GLY A 243 1.27 -18.77 4.66
C GLY A 243 2.13 -18.09 5.71
N ARG A 244 3.43 -18.09 5.50
CA ARG A 244 4.41 -17.41 6.35
C ARG A 244 5.05 -16.24 5.62
N THR A 245 5.38 -15.19 6.36
CA THR A 245 6.16 -14.06 5.82
C THR A 245 7.46 -14.52 5.18
N SER A 246 8.17 -15.45 5.82
CA SER A 246 9.40 -16.05 5.29
C SER A 246 9.20 -16.76 3.94
N ASP A 247 8.09 -17.46 3.74
CA ASP A 247 7.80 -18.13 2.46
C ASP A 247 7.48 -17.09 1.35
N VAL A 248 6.81 -15.98 1.69
CA VAL A 248 6.56 -14.87 0.74
C VAL A 248 7.86 -14.18 0.34
N ILE A 249 8.74 -13.89 1.31
CA ILE A 249 10.07 -13.30 1.04
C ILE A 249 10.86 -14.20 0.09
N ARG A 250 10.91 -15.51 0.35
CA ARG A 250 11.60 -16.47 -0.53
C ARG A 250 11.00 -16.54 -1.94
N ALA A 251 9.68 -16.38 -2.07
CA ALA A 251 9.02 -16.31 -3.38
C ALA A 251 9.39 -15.03 -4.13
N ILE A 252 9.50 -13.90 -3.44
CA ILE A 252 10.00 -12.63 -4.01
C ILE A 252 11.46 -12.78 -4.44
N GLU A 253 12.33 -13.35 -3.59
CA GLU A 253 13.73 -13.63 -3.92
C GLU A 253 13.87 -14.52 -5.15
N PHE A 254 13.03 -15.56 -5.22
CA PHE A 254 12.96 -16.44 -6.40
C PHE A 254 12.58 -15.67 -7.65
N ALA A 255 11.59 -14.78 -7.57
CA ALA A 255 11.17 -13.96 -8.70
C ALA A 255 12.30 -13.03 -9.17
N ILE A 256 13.04 -12.41 -8.24
CA ILE A 256 14.20 -11.56 -8.55
C ILE A 256 15.31 -12.38 -9.22
N ALA A 257 15.68 -13.50 -8.63
CA ALA A 257 16.77 -14.36 -9.14
C ALA A 257 16.46 -14.96 -10.53
N ASN A 258 15.18 -15.21 -10.81
CA ASN A 258 14.73 -15.81 -12.07
C ASN A 258 14.07 -14.81 -13.02
N LYS A 259 14.21 -13.49 -12.75
CA LYS A 259 13.64 -12.42 -13.58
C LYS A 259 13.99 -12.57 -15.06
N ALA A 260 15.27 -12.78 -15.37
CA ALA A 260 15.73 -12.92 -16.74
C ALA A 260 15.23 -14.22 -17.40
N LEU A 261 15.24 -15.33 -16.65
CA LEU A 261 14.82 -16.66 -17.15
C LEU A 261 13.35 -16.69 -17.57
N PHE A 262 12.47 -16.17 -16.73
CA PHE A 262 11.03 -16.19 -16.96
C PHE A 262 10.48 -14.86 -17.51
N LYS A 263 11.35 -13.85 -17.71
CA LYS A 263 10.99 -12.49 -18.12
C LYS A 263 9.92 -11.90 -17.18
N ILE A 264 10.17 -11.99 -15.87
CA ILE A 264 9.24 -11.47 -14.87
C ILE A 264 9.28 -9.96 -14.87
N ASP A 265 8.17 -9.33 -15.20
CA ASP A 265 7.99 -7.88 -15.24
C ASP A 265 7.22 -7.38 -14.01
N ILE A 266 6.30 -8.21 -13.50
CA ILE A 266 5.32 -7.83 -12.46
C ILE A 266 5.29 -8.92 -11.39
N ILE A 267 5.23 -8.51 -10.12
CA ILE A 267 4.83 -9.36 -8.99
C ILE A 267 3.46 -8.90 -8.52
N ASN A 268 2.51 -9.84 -8.38
CA ASN A 268 1.21 -9.61 -7.72
C ASN A 268 1.22 -10.22 -6.32
N LEU A 269 0.94 -9.39 -5.31
CA LEU A 269 0.82 -9.75 -3.89
C LEU A 269 -0.57 -9.39 -3.37
N SER A 270 -1.51 -10.33 -3.49
CA SER A 270 -2.88 -10.19 -2.99
C SER A 270 -3.04 -10.75 -1.57
N LEU A 271 -2.07 -10.48 -0.71
CA LEU A 271 -1.96 -11.00 0.66
C LEU A 271 -1.24 -10.01 1.58
N GLY A 272 -1.32 -10.23 2.88
CA GLY A 272 -0.61 -9.42 3.86
C GLY A 272 -0.83 -9.87 5.30
N HIS A 273 -0.21 -9.13 6.22
CA HIS A 273 -0.39 -9.20 7.67
C HIS A 273 -0.44 -7.78 8.26
N PRO A 274 -0.90 -7.58 9.51
CA PRO A 274 -0.86 -6.27 10.14
C PRO A 274 0.58 -5.70 10.19
N ILE A 275 0.71 -4.38 10.12
CA ILE A 275 2.02 -3.71 10.25
C ILE A 275 2.46 -3.78 11.71
N PHE A 276 3.65 -4.32 12.00
CA PHE A 276 4.19 -4.50 13.34
C PHE A 276 5.45 -3.70 13.61
N GLU A 277 6.04 -3.09 12.59
CA GLU A 277 7.26 -2.29 12.64
C GLU A 277 7.30 -1.30 11.46
N PRO A 278 8.18 -0.27 11.50
CA PRO A 278 8.35 0.66 10.39
C PRO A 278 8.71 -0.04 9.07
N ALA A 279 8.31 0.54 7.94
CA ALA A 279 8.59 0.02 6.60
C ALA A 279 10.08 -0.23 6.35
N ALA A 280 10.95 0.64 6.86
CA ALA A 280 12.41 0.51 6.72
C ALA A 280 12.98 -0.77 7.36
N THR A 281 12.35 -1.28 8.41
CA THR A 281 12.81 -2.45 9.16
C THR A 281 12.02 -3.72 8.88
N ASP A 282 10.79 -3.62 8.35
CA ASP A 282 9.92 -4.74 8.00
C ASP A 282 10.56 -5.61 6.90
N PRO A 283 10.86 -6.90 7.18
CA PRO A 283 11.56 -7.75 6.22
C PRO A 283 10.75 -8.00 4.95
N LEU A 284 9.42 -8.02 5.01
CA LEU A 284 8.58 -8.22 3.83
C LEU A 284 8.58 -6.97 2.94
N VAL A 285 8.49 -5.79 3.54
CA VAL A 285 8.64 -4.51 2.82
C VAL A 285 10.02 -4.43 2.17
N ARG A 286 11.09 -4.73 2.90
CA ARG A 286 12.47 -4.73 2.36
C ARG A 286 12.64 -5.69 1.17
N ALA A 287 11.97 -6.82 1.17
CA ALA A 287 11.98 -7.74 0.01
C ALA A 287 11.26 -7.12 -1.20
N VAL A 288 10.12 -6.44 -0.99
CA VAL A 288 9.38 -5.70 -2.02
C VAL A 288 10.24 -4.58 -2.60
N GLU A 289 10.89 -3.77 -1.75
CA GLU A 289 11.79 -2.70 -2.19
C GLU A 289 12.97 -3.25 -3.05
N LYS A 290 13.51 -4.43 -2.70
CA LYS A 290 14.53 -5.09 -3.52
C LYS A 290 13.99 -5.55 -4.88
N ALA A 291 12.76 -6.05 -4.95
CA ALA A 291 12.13 -6.40 -6.22
C ALA A 291 11.95 -5.16 -7.11
N SER A 292 11.50 -4.05 -6.54
CA SER A 292 11.38 -2.77 -7.25
C SER A 292 12.74 -2.25 -7.73
N LYS A 293 13.77 -2.28 -6.88
CA LYS A 293 15.15 -1.93 -7.27
C LYS A 293 15.70 -2.82 -8.40
N ALA A 294 15.26 -4.08 -8.46
CA ALA A 294 15.56 -4.98 -9.57
C ALA A 294 14.73 -4.68 -10.84
N GLY A 295 13.88 -3.65 -10.81
CA GLY A 295 13.04 -3.23 -11.92
C GLY A 295 11.84 -4.16 -12.16
N ILE A 296 11.32 -4.80 -11.12
CA ILE A 296 10.05 -5.55 -11.13
C ILE A 296 8.98 -4.65 -10.54
N ILE A 297 7.86 -4.48 -11.24
CA ILE A 297 6.74 -3.70 -10.73
C ILE A 297 5.96 -4.56 -9.74
N VAL A 298 5.89 -4.12 -8.47
CA VAL A 298 5.20 -4.88 -7.42
C VAL A 298 3.85 -4.24 -7.15
N VAL A 299 2.77 -5.02 -7.32
CA VAL A 299 1.39 -4.60 -7.07
C VAL A 299 0.89 -5.32 -5.83
N VAL A 300 0.44 -4.56 -4.84
CA VAL A 300 0.10 -5.07 -3.50
C VAL A 300 -1.30 -4.61 -3.09
N SER A 301 -2.03 -5.46 -2.40
CA SER A 301 -3.32 -5.11 -1.82
C SER A 301 -3.18 -4.26 -0.54
N ALA A 302 -4.01 -3.23 -0.39
CA ALA A 302 -4.00 -2.37 0.79
C ALA A 302 -4.49 -3.08 2.07
N GLY A 303 -5.35 -4.09 1.93
CA GLY A 303 -6.02 -4.76 3.04
C GLY A 303 -7.52 -4.52 3.05
N ASN A 304 -8.26 -5.25 3.92
CA ASN A 304 -9.72 -5.17 4.02
C ASN A 304 -10.17 -4.82 5.44
N HIS A 305 -9.52 -3.83 6.04
CA HIS A 305 -9.76 -3.34 7.40
C HIS A 305 -10.33 -1.92 7.42
N GLY A 306 -11.07 -1.53 6.37
CA GLY A 306 -11.65 -0.19 6.23
C GLY A 306 -12.83 0.09 7.17
N VAL A 307 -13.33 -0.94 7.90
CA VAL A 307 -14.44 -0.80 8.85
C VAL A 307 -14.01 -1.37 10.20
N GLY A 308 -14.22 -0.60 11.25
CA GLY A 308 -13.98 -1.00 12.62
C GLY A 308 -14.99 -2.03 13.13
N LYS A 309 -14.80 -2.51 14.37
CA LYS A 309 -15.71 -3.48 15.01
C LYS A 309 -17.10 -2.89 15.29
N ASP A 310 -17.19 -1.60 15.40
CA ASP A 310 -18.41 -0.79 15.57
C ASP A 310 -19.20 -0.58 14.28
N GLY A 311 -18.58 -0.89 13.12
CA GLY A 311 -19.16 -0.68 11.79
C GLY A 311 -18.83 0.67 11.17
N GLU A 312 -18.08 1.52 11.87
CA GLU A 312 -17.64 2.82 11.38
C GLU A 312 -16.40 2.72 10.50
N ILE A 313 -16.17 3.73 9.66
CA ILE A 313 -14.99 3.81 8.82
C ILE A 313 -13.74 3.92 9.72
N GLY A 314 -12.84 2.97 9.55
CA GLY A 314 -11.56 2.92 10.25
C GLY A 314 -10.41 3.44 9.38
N PHE A 315 -9.40 4.03 10.01
CA PHE A 315 -8.15 4.45 9.41
C PHE A 315 -6.99 3.59 9.92
N ALA A 316 -5.80 3.77 9.33
CA ALA A 316 -4.61 3.00 9.65
C ALA A 316 -4.79 1.47 9.49
N GLY A 317 -5.64 1.06 8.54
CA GLY A 317 -5.96 -0.34 8.26
C GLY A 317 -5.09 -0.99 7.20
N THR A 318 -4.12 -0.26 6.62
CA THR A 318 -3.19 -0.81 5.62
C THR A 318 -2.37 -1.95 6.23
N THR A 319 -2.10 -2.98 5.42
CA THR A 319 -1.34 -4.18 5.84
C THR A 319 0.04 -4.20 5.19
N SER A 320 1.03 -4.83 5.85
CA SER A 320 2.31 -5.16 5.21
C SER A 320 2.08 -6.28 4.17
N PRO A 321 2.66 -6.18 2.94
CA PRO A 321 3.60 -5.17 2.49
C PRO A 321 2.96 -3.98 1.74
N GLY A 322 1.69 -3.68 1.95
CA GLY A 322 1.01 -2.52 1.36
C GLY A 322 1.58 -1.17 1.82
N ASN A 323 2.33 -1.14 2.93
CA ASN A 323 3.09 0.03 3.38
C ASN A 323 4.44 0.23 2.67
N ALA A 324 4.82 -0.64 1.73
CA ALA A 324 6.06 -0.46 0.98
C ALA A 324 6.00 0.82 0.11
N PRO A 325 6.96 1.75 0.20
CA PRO A 325 6.97 2.99 -0.57
C PRO A 325 6.95 2.77 -2.09
N SER A 326 7.75 1.83 -2.60
CA SER A 326 7.86 1.57 -4.03
C SER A 326 6.71 0.73 -4.61
N ALA A 327 5.93 0.05 -3.78
CA ALA A 327 4.82 -0.77 -4.25
C ALA A 327 3.66 0.06 -4.78
N LEU A 328 2.96 -0.48 -5.77
CA LEU A 328 1.65 -0.02 -6.18
C LEU A 328 0.62 -0.62 -5.22
N THR A 329 0.24 0.13 -4.21
CA THR A 329 -0.71 -0.34 -3.17
C THR A 329 -2.12 0.00 -3.58
N VAL A 330 -2.95 -1.03 -3.72
CA VAL A 330 -4.26 -0.92 -4.35
C VAL A 330 -5.38 -1.10 -3.32
N GLY A 331 -6.21 -0.08 -3.18
CA GLY A 331 -7.49 -0.16 -2.50
C GLY A 331 -8.60 -0.69 -3.41
N ALA A 332 -9.79 -0.90 -2.87
CA ALA A 332 -10.93 -1.42 -3.64
C ALA A 332 -11.99 -0.36 -3.88
N SER A 333 -12.51 -0.31 -5.12
CA SER A 333 -13.74 0.41 -5.46
C SER A 333 -14.88 -0.56 -5.81
N ASP A 334 -16.10 -0.10 -5.60
CA ASP A 334 -17.34 -0.70 -6.06
C ASP A 334 -17.82 0.06 -7.29
N HIS A 335 -17.72 -0.55 -8.46
CA HIS A 335 -18.12 0.01 -9.75
C HIS A 335 -19.62 -0.19 -10.06
N LYS A 336 -20.43 -0.56 -9.06
CA LYS A 336 -21.89 -0.73 -9.16
C LYS A 336 -22.38 -1.59 -10.32
N ALA A 337 -21.48 -2.33 -10.97
CA ALA A 337 -21.71 -3.09 -12.20
C ALA A 337 -22.19 -2.20 -13.38
N THR A 338 -21.76 -0.94 -13.40
CA THR A 338 -21.98 0.01 -14.50
C THR A 338 -20.68 0.31 -15.25
N ILE A 339 -20.76 0.96 -16.41
CA ILE A 339 -19.60 1.43 -17.18
C ILE A 339 -19.22 2.85 -16.77
N THR A 340 -20.23 3.67 -16.41
CA THR A 340 -19.99 5.04 -15.93
C THR A 340 -19.21 5.04 -14.63
N ARG A 341 -18.41 6.09 -14.42
CA ARG A 341 -17.57 6.23 -13.23
C ARG A 341 -18.19 7.10 -12.15
N ASP A 342 -19.31 7.77 -12.43
CA ASP A 342 -19.96 8.72 -11.51
C ASP A 342 -20.58 8.04 -10.29
N ASP A 343 -20.98 6.78 -10.44
CA ASP A 343 -21.53 5.96 -9.37
C ASP A 343 -20.49 5.04 -8.70
N ASP A 344 -19.23 5.09 -9.16
CA ASP A 344 -18.12 4.38 -8.49
C ASP A 344 -17.94 4.92 -7.07
N ARG A 345 -17.74 4.02 -6.11
CA ARG A 345 -17.50 4.37 -4.71
C ARG A 345 -16.30 3.62 -4.16
N VAL A 346 -15.60 4.19 -3.19
CA VAL A 346 -14.61 3.43 -2.43
C VAL A 346 -15.34 2.34 -1.66
N ALA A 347 -14.92 1.08 -1.82
CA ALA A 347 -15.53 -0.04 -1.12
C ALA A 347 -15.32 0.10 0.39
N VAL A 348 -16.38 -0.02 1.17
CA VAL A 348 -16.36 0.24 2.63
C VAL A 348 -15.32 -0.60 3.39
N TYR A 349 -15.00 -1.78 2.91
CA TYR A 349 -14.00 -2.66 3.52
C TYR A 349 -12.57 -2.32 3.11
N SER A 350 -12.35 -1.49 2.06
CA SER A 350 -11.00 -1.12 1.62
C SER A 350 -10.24 -0.46 2.75
N SER A 351 -9.04 -0.97 3.06
CA SER A 351 -8.19 -0.35 4.07
C SER A 351 -7.84 1.07 3.70
N ASN A 352 -7.89 1.94 4.69
CA ASN A 352 -7.54 3.34 4.60
C ASN A 352 -6.19 3.58 5.29
N GLY A 353 -5.42 4.57 4.79
CA GLY A 353 -4.25 5.08 5.48
C GLY A 353 -4.58 5.90 6.73
N PRO A 354 -3.60 6.57 7.28
CA PRO A 354 -2.16 6.46 6.99
C PRO A 354 -1.61 5.09 7.44
N THR A 355 -0.39 4.74 7.02
CA THR A 355 0.26 3.51 7.51
C THR A 355 0.71 3.67 8.96
N TRP A 356 0.71 2.58 9.74
CA TRP A 356 1.30 2.57 11.06
C TRP A 356 2.81 2.86 10.97
N TYR A 357 3.36 3.56 11.93
CA TYR A 357 4.75 3.99 12.11
C TYR A 357 5.23 5.06 11.11
N ASP A 358 4.97 4.88 9.81
CA ASP A 358 5.58 5.71 8.78
C ASP A 358 4.64 6.84 8.31
N GLY A 359 3.36 6.79 8.65
CA GLY A 359 2.39 7.80 8.27
C GLY A 359 2.06 7.89 6.76
N PHE A 360 2.55 6.98 5.92
CA PHE A 360 2.36 7.06 4.46
C PHE A 360 0.90 7.06 4.05
N VAL A 361 0.54 7.88 3.06
CA VAL A 361 -0.76 7.81 2.38
C VAL A 361 -0.82 6.53 1.55
N LYS A 362 -1.63 5.64 1.98
CA LYS A 362 -1.98 4.41 1.28
C LYS A 362 -3.50 4.19 1.41
N PRO A 363 -4.14 3.66 0.36
CA PRO A 363 -3.60 3.15 -0.89
C PRO A 363 -3.08 4.25 -1.81
N ASP A 364 -2.28 3.89 -2.83
CA ASP A 364 -1.84 4.81 -3.87
C ASP A 364 -3.00 5.26 -4.78
N PHE A 365 -3.95 4.34 -5.01
CA PHE A 365 -5.20 4.53 -5.74
C PHE A 365 -6.13 3.34 -5.46
N VAL A 366 -7.38 3.44 -5.88
CA VAL A 366 -8.35 2.34 -5.80
C VAL A 366 -8.67 1.78 -7.19
N ALA A 367 -9.12 0.52 -7.24
CA ALA A 367 -9.53 -0.12 -8.49
C ALA A 367 -10.76 -1.02 -8.24
N PRO A 368 -11.53 -1.39 -9.29
CA PRO A 368 -12.64 -2.31 -9.13
C PRO A 368 -12.23 -3.58 -8.38
N GLY A 369 -12.94 -3.87 -7.28
CA GLY A 369 -12.63 -5.00 -6.41
C GLY A 369 -13.85 -5.61 -5.74
N HIS A 370 -15.05 -5.05 -6.00
CA HIS A 370 -16.29 -5.47 -5.38
C HIS A 370 -17.12 -6.35 -6.32
N PHE A 371 -17.50 -7.54 -5.83
CA PHE A 371 -18.31 -8.53 -6.55
C PHE A 371 -17.79 -8.90 -7.95
N LEU A 372 -16.47 -9.03 -8.11
CA LEU A 372 -15.89 -9.47 -9.37
C LEU A 372 -15.99 -10.99 -9.54
N ALA A 373 -16.52 -11.42 -10.66
CA ALA A 373 -16.55 -12.85 -11.04
C ALA A 373 -15.32 -13.18 -11.88
N SER A 374 -14.66 -14.30 -11.56
CA SER A 374 -13.46 -14.75 -12.25
C SER A 374 -13.29 -16.28 -12.18
N GLU A 375 -12.17 -16.78 -12.72
CA GLU A 375 -11.83 -18.20 -12.73
C GLU A 375 -11.99 -18.84 -11.36
N ALA A 376 -12.54 -20.04 -11.35
CA ALA A 376 -12.70 -20.87 -10.17
C ALA A 376 -11.69 -22.02 -10.14
N ALA A 377 -11.26 -22.42 -8.95
CA ALA A 377 -10.60 -23.69 -8.71
C ALA A 377 -11.63 -24.69 -8.11
N PRO A 378 -12.23 -25.59 -8.90
CA PRO A 378 -13.35 -26.42 -8.42
C PRO A 378 -12.98 -27.34 -7.26
N GLN A 379 -11.69 -27.69 -7.13
CA GLN A 379 -11.18 -28.50 -6.03
C GLN A 379 -10.74 -27.67 -4.83
N GLY A 380 -10.67 -26.34 -4.97
CA GLY A 380 -10.25 -25.42 -3.93
C GLY A 380 -11.25 -25.30 -2.77
N ALA A 381 -10.74 -24.94 -1.61
CA ALA A 381 -11.53 -24.81 -0.40
C ALA A 381 -12.62 -23.72 -0.52
N LEU A 382 -12.31 -22.57 -1.14
CA LEU A 382 -13.28 -21.49 -1.35
C LEU A 382 -14.48 -21.95 -2.18
N PHE A 383 -14.22 -22.63 -3.29
CA PHE A 383 -15.28 -23.12 -4.17
C PHE A 383 -16.21 -24.11 -3.45
N LYS A 384 -15.64 -25.01 -2.65
CA LYS A 384 -16.42 -26.02 -1.90
C LYS A 384 -17.22 -25.42 -0.74
N THR A 385 -16.60 -24.48 -0.02
CA THR A 385 -17.17 -23.91 1.21
C THR A 385 -18.25 -22.86 0.93
N TYR A 386 -18.16 -22.14 -0.21
CA TYR A 386 -19.05 -21.01 -0.50
C TYR A 386 -19.81 -21.16 -1.82
N PRO A 387 -20.74 -22.14 -1.93
CA PRO A 387 -21.51 -22.39 -3.16
C PRO A 387 -22.33 -21.16 -3.59
N GLN A 388 -22.73 -20.30 -2.64
CA GLN A 388 -23.48 -19.07 -2.91
C GLN A 388 -22.66 -17.99 -3.67
N LEU A 389 -21.34 -18.12 -3.71
CA LEU A 389 -20.46 -17.22 -4.46
C LEU A 389 -20.16 -17.74 -5.87
N ARG A 390 -20.70 -18.89 -6.24
CA ARG A 390 -20.53 -19.42 -7.59
C ARG A 390 -21.42 -18.68 -8.58
N LYS A 391 -20.89 -18.40 -9.74
CA LYS A 391 -21.60 -17.83 -10.89
C LYS A 391 -21.51 -18.80 -12.06
N ARG A 392 -22.63 -19.11 -12.71
CA ARG A 392 -22.68 -19.96 -13.87
C ARG A 392 -22.59 -19.12 -15.13
N GLY A 393 -21.56 -19.34 -15.94
CA GLY A 393 -21.43 -18.70 -17.25
C GLY A 393 -22.37 -19.31 -18.29
N LYS A 394 -22.59 -18.61 -19.37
CA LYS A 394 -23.43 -19.05 -20.50
C LYS A 394 -22.84 -20.28 -21.21
N SER A 395 -21.51 -20.46 -21.16
CA SER A 395 -20.84 -21.67 -21.64
C SER A 395 -21.11 -22.90 -20.78
N GLY A 396 -21.72 -22.73 -19.62
CA GLY A 396 -21.88 -23.78 -18.62
C GLY A 396 -20.69 -23.92 -17.68
N LYS A 397 -19.68 -23.07 -17.78
CA LYS A 397 -18.54 -22.99 -16.86
C LYS A 397 -18.93 -22.31 -15.55
N ASP A 398 -18.33 -22.76 -14.45
CA ASP A 398 -18.49 -22.12 -13.16
C ASP A 398 -17.34 -21.13 -12.89
N PHE A 399 -17.72 -19.95 -12.41
CA PHE A 399 -16.86 -18.88 -11.93
C PHE A 399 -17.09 -18.68 -10.43
N MET A 400 -16.18 -17.96 -9.75
CA MET A 400 -16.40 -17.46 -8.41
C MET A 400 -16.53 -15.95 -8.41
N GLN A 401 -17.43 -15.41 -7.57
CA GLN A 401 -17.58 -13.98 -7.34
C GLN A 401 -17.02 -13.63 -5.98
N LEU A 402 -15.94 -12.86 -5.95
CA LEU A 402 -15.26 -12.44 -4.73
C LEU A 402 -15.20 -10.91 -4.63
N SER A 403 -14.96 -10.42 -3.40
CA SER A 403 -14.74 -9.00 -3.10
C SER A 403 -13.48 -8.84 -2.26
N GLY A 404 -12.71 -7.79 -2.50
CA GLY A 404 -11.51 -7.49 -1.73
C GLY A 404 -10.51 -6.67 -2.51
N THR A 405 -9.60 -6.03 -1.81
CA THR A 405 -8.43 -5.35 -2.40
C THR A 405 -7.52 -6.33 -3.17
N SER A 406 -7.59 -7.63 -2.87
CA SER A 406 -6.97 -8.70 -3.67
C SER A 406 -7.43 -8.69 -5.12
N MET A 407 -8.74 -8.50 -5.36
CA MET A 407 -9.32 -8.47 -6.70
C MET A 407 -8.86 -7.23 -7.44
N SER A 408 -8.87 -6.08 -6.76
CA SER A 408 -8.34 -4.80 -7.28
C SER A 408 -6.88 -4.92 -7.68
N THR A 409 -6.06 -5.58 -6.87
CA THR A 409 -4.64 -5.85 -7.12
C THR A 409 -4.45 -6.68 -8.40
N GLY A 410 -5.29 -7.69 -8.60
CA GLY A 410 -5.32 -8.47 -9.84
C GLY A 410 -5.68 -7.60 -11.05
N VAL A 411 -6.72 -6.77 -10.95
CA VAL A 411 -7.11 -5.82 -12.01
C VAL A 411 -5.96 -4.90 -12.37
N VAL A 412 -5.31 -4.27 -11.37
CA VAL A 412 -4.18 -3.36 -11.60
C VAL A 412 -2.96 -4.09 -12.18
N SER A 413 -2.66 -5.31 -11.73
CA SER A 413 -1.59 -6.12 -12.34
C SER A 413 -1.83 -6.37 -13.82
N GLY A 414 -3.09 -6.57 -14.21
CA GLY A 414 -3.50 -6.64 -15.61
C GLY A 414 -3.28 -5.31 -16.34
N VAL A 415 -3.69 -4.19 -15.75
CA VAL A 415 -3.49 -2.85 -16.33
C VAL A 415 -2.00 -2.57 -16.52
N VAL A 416 -1.15 -2.83 -15.52
CA VAL A 416 0.30 -2.67 -15.61
C VAL A 416 0.88 -3.51 -16.75
N ALA A 417 0.34 -4.72 -16.97
CA ALA A 417 0.78 -5.57 -18.09
C ALA A 417 0.44 -4.96 -19.46
N LEU A 418 -0.71 -4.28 -19.59
CA LEU A 418 -1.06 -3.53 -20.80
C LEU A 418 -0.09 -2.36 -21.01
N LEU A 419 0.19 -1.57 -19.96
CA LEU A 419 1.14 -0.45 -20.01
C LEU A 419 2.54 -0.94 -20.39
N LYS A 420 2.99 -2.05 -19.81
CA LYS A 420 4.31 -2.64 -20.12
C LYS A 420 4.40 -3.06 -21.59
N GLN A 421 3.37 -3.66 -22.15
CA GLN A 421 3.31 -3.95 -23.57
C GLN A 421 3.35 -2.68 -24.41
N ALA A 422 2.56 -1.67 -24.05
CA ALA A 422 2.50 -0.39 -24.77
C ALA A 422 3.86 0.33 -24.81
N THR A 423 4.56 0.40 -23.67
CA THR A 423 5.89 1.02 -23.59
C THR A 423 6.95 0.23 -24.33
N ASN A 424 6.89 -1.10 -24.34
CA ASN A 424 7.77 -1.94 -25.13
C ASN A 424 7.62 -1.66 -26.65
N HIS A 425 6.40 -1.41 -27.13
CA HIS A 425 6.15 -1.00 -28.52
C HIS A 425 6.71 0.39 -28.85
N LYS A 426 6.78 1.27 -27.85
CA LYS A 426 7.36 2.62 -27.96
C LYS A 426 8.86 2.65 -27.69
N HIS A 427 9.47 1.50 -27.41
CA HIS A 427 10.91 1.35 -27.13
C HIS A 427 11.43 2.15 -25.93
N PHE A 428 10.61 2.33 -24.89
CA PHE A 428 11.08 2.84 -23.63
C PHE A 428 10.70 1.92 -22.45
N MET A 429 11.40 2.09 -21.33
CA MET A 429 11.26 1.20 -20.20
C MET A 429 10.15 1.69 -19.26
N LEU A 430 9.13 0.87 -19.01
CA LEU A 430 8.21 1.09 -17.89
C LEU A 430 8.91 0.65 -16.59
N THR A 431 9.45 1.61 -15.87
CA THR A 431 10.04 1.38 -14.55
C THR A 431 8.95 1.29 -13.48
N PRO A 432 9.22 0.72 -12.27
CA PRO A 432 8.26 0.74 -11.16
C PRO A 432 7.75 2.15 -10.85
N ASN A 433 8.64 3.13 -10.81
CA ASN A 433 8.32 4.53 -10.56
C ASN A 433 7.39 5.11 -11.63
N LEU A 434 7.73 4.92 -12.89
CA LEU A 434 6.89 5.41 -13.99
C LEU A 434 5.51 4.76 -13.98
N ALA A 435 5.43 3.45 -13.73
CA ALA A 435 4.14 2.75 -13.64
C ALA A 435 3.26 3.35 -12.53
N LYS A 436 3.85 3.60 -11.35
CA LYS A 436 3.15 4.23 -10.21
C LYS A 436 2.70 5.64 -10.56
N GLY A 437 3.61 6.49 -11.04
CA GLY A 437 3.31 7.87 -11.40
C GLY A 437 2.24 7.98 -12.47
N VAL A 438 2.31 7.17 -13.53
CA VAL A 438 1.30 7.17 -14.61
C VAL A 438 -0.09 6.81 -14.09
N LEU A 439 -0.21 5.76 -13.27
CA LEU A 439 -1.49 5.32 -12.73
C LEU A 439 -2.08 6.33 -11.75
N GLN A 440 -1.26 6.94 -10.92
CA GLN A 440 -1.68 7.99 -10.00
C GLN A 440 -2.12 9.26 -10.74
N TYR A 441 -1.30 9.75 -11.67
CA TYR A 441 -1.57 10.97 -12.44
C TYR A 441 -2.86 10.90 -13.25
N THR A 442 -3.14 9.74 -13.85
CA THR A 442 -4.33 9.54 -14.68
C THR A 442 -5.55 9.05 -13.91
N ALA A 443 -5.45 8.80 -12.62
CA ALA A 443 -6.57 8.37 -11.78
C ALA A 443 -7.75 9.34 -11.89
N ILE A 444 -8.96 8.83 -11.71
CA ILE A 444 -10.19 9.62 -11.68
C ILE A 444 -10.62 9.75 -10.23
N PRO A 445 -10.67 10.96 -9.65
CA PRO A 445 -11.20 11.15 -8.29
C PRO A 445 -12.61 10.59 -8.16
N LEU A 446 -12.87 9.85 -7.09
CA LEU A 446 -14.18 9.27 -6.78
C LEU A 446 -14.89 10.13 -5.72
N GLU A 447 -16.21 10.12 -5.77
CA GLU A 447 -17.08 10.86 -4.87
C GLU A 447 -17.92 9.93 -4.00
N ASP A 448 -18.33 10.42 -2.82
CA ASP A 448 -19.29 9.76 -1.96
C ASP A 448 -20.74 9.97 -2.45
N GLU A 449 -21.73 9.47 -1.71
CA GLU A 449 -23.14 9.63 -2.04
C GLU A 449 -23.63 11.09 -1.96
N ALA A 450 -22.89 11.97 -1.29
CA ALA A 450 -23.19 13.41 -1.16
C ALA A 450 -22.50 14.25 -2.26
N GLY A 451 -21.66 13.63 -3.10
CA GLY A 451 -20.90 14.31 -4.15
C GLY A 451 -19.58 14.93 -3.66
N ASN A 452 -19.12 14.57 -2.46
CA ASN A 452 -17.83 15.02 -1.99
C ASN A 452 -16.74 14.06 -2.47
N VAL A 453 -15.61 14.59 -2.93
CA VAL A 453 -14.44 13.79 -3.29
C VAL A 453 -13.92 13.09 -2.04
N TYR A 454 -13.64 11.79 -2.16
CA TYR A 454 -13.07 11.04 -1.03
C TYR A 454 -11.71 11.57 -0.63
N ASN A 455 -11.44 11.54 0.68
CA ASN A 455 -10.13 11.84 1.25
C ASN A 455 -9.04 10.93 0.63
N PRO A 456 -7.84 11.48 0.33
CA PRO A 456 -6.70 10.71 -0.18
C PRO A 456 -6.32 9.47 0.66
N LEU A 457 -6.50 9.49 1.97
CA LEU A 457 -6.28 8.32 2.83
C LEU A 457 -7.23 7.15 2.49
N ARG A 458 -8.35 7.41 1.81
CA ARG A 458 -9.32 6.39 1.37
C ARG A 458 -9.13 5.94 -0.06
N GLN A 459 -8.86 6.87 -0.97
CA GLN A 459 -8.80 6.59 -2.40
C GLN A 459 -7.41 6.76 -3.02
N GLY A 460 -6.41 7.26 -2.26
CA GLY A 460 -5.16 7.72 -2.85
C GLY A 460 -5.44 8.87 -3.82
N THR A 461 -4.93 8.76 -5.02
CA THR A 461 -5.16 9.74 -6.08
C THR A 461 -6.48 9.54 -6.85
N GLY A 462 -7.25 8.49 -6.53
CA GLY A 462 -8.55 8.21 -7.16
C GLY A 462 -8.69 6.78 -7.69
N GLY A 463 -9.72 6.55 -8.48
CA GLY A 463 -9.96 5.28 -9.16
C GLY A 463 -9.08 5.08 -10.38
N VAL A 464 -8.48 3.89 -10.53
CA VAL A 464 -7.62 3.57 -11.67
C VAL A 464 -8.33 3.81 -13.01
N ASN A 465 -7.62 4.45 -13.94
CA ASN A 465 -8.05 4.79 -15.29
C ASN A 465 -7.12 4.14 -16.31
N ALA A 466 -7.44 2.93 -16.71
CA ALA A 466 -6.55 2.16 -17.57
C ALA A 466 -6.41 2.76 -18.98
N LEU A 467 -7.51 3.29 -19.55
CA LEU A 467 -7.46 3.97 -20.84
C LEU A 467 -6.61 5.24 -20.78
N GLY A 468 -6.81 6.06 -19.73
CA GLY A 468 -6.00 7.27 -19.53
C GLY A 468 -4.52 6.95 -19.35
N ALA A 469 -4.19 5.95 -18.53
CA ALA A 469 -2.82 5.49 -18.32
C ALA A 469 -2.17 4.97 -19.63
N GLY A 470 -2.91 4.16 -20.40
CA GLY A 470 -2.47 3.69 -21.72
C GLY A 470 -2.28 4.83 -22.71
N THR A 471 -3.18 5.80 -22.72
CA THR A 471 -3.09 7.01 -23.54
C THR A 471 -1.86 7.83 -23.14
N LEU A 472 -1.66 8.05 -21.84
CA LEU A 472 -0.51 8.81 -21.33
C LEU A 472 0.81 8.17 -21.77
N VAL A 473 1.07 6.88 -21.52
CA VAL A 473 2.34 6.22 -21.88
C VAL A 473 2.59 6.17 -23.39
N THR A 474 1.56 6.27 -24.21
CA THR A 474 1.72 6.32 -25.67
C THR A 474 1.94 7.74 -26.23
N ASN A 475 1.70 8.78 -25.41
CA ASN A 475 1.79 10.19 -25.82
C ASN A 475 2.81 11.01 -24.99
N ILE A 476 3.52 10.39 -24.04
CA ILE A 476 4.64 11.06 -23.35
C ILE A 476 5.73 11.42 -24.37
N ASP A 477 6.14 12.68 -24.37
CA ASP A 477 7.34 13.10 -25.07
C ASP A 477 8.58 12.82 -24.22
N THR A 478 9.27 11.73 -24.54
CA THR A 478 10.48 11.29 -23.82
C THR A 478 11.71 12.11 -24.15
N THR A 479 11.63 13.09 -25.07
CA THR A 479 12.73 13.98 -25.45
C THR A 479 12.80 15.25 -24.61
N VAL A 480 11.77 15.53 -23.83
CA VAL A 480 11.71 16.68 -22.90
C VAL A 480 12.81 16.56 -21.85
N SER A 481 13.62 17.59 -21.75
CA SER A 481 14.77 17.65 -20.85
C SER A 481 14.72 18.83 -19.86
N SER A 482 13.69 19.66 -19.93
CA SER A 482 13.54 20.87 -19.11
C SER A 482 12.15 20.98 -18.50
N PRO A 483 12.04 21.46 -17.25
CA PRO A 483 10.77 21.67 -16.57
C PRO A 483 9.77 22.55 -17.32
N ASN A 484 10.26 23.47 -18.13
CA ASN A 484 9.42 24.43 -18.85
C ASN A 484 8.97 23.95 -20.24
N GLN A 485 9.24 22.71 -20.60
CA GLN A 485 8.81 22.14 -21.88
C GLN A 485 7.56 21.30 -21.70
N ALA A 486 6.58 21.47 -22.60
CA ALA A 486 5.42 20.61 -22.63
C ALA A 486 5.84 19.16 -22.93
N TRP A 487 5.55 18.26 -22.02
CA TRP A 487 5.83 16.82 -22.12
C TRP A 487 4.60 16.01 -22.52
N LEU A 488 3.42 16.63 -22.43
CA LEU A 488 2.14 16.06 -22.81
C LEU A 488 1.42 17.00 -23.79
N ASN A 489 1.18 16.51 -25.01
CA ASN A 489 0.56 17.30 -26.09
C ASN A 489 -0.93 17.00 -26.23
N MET A 490 -1.62 16.68 -25.14
CA MET A 490 -3.05 16.39 -25.13
C MET A 490 -3.70 16.86 -23.83
N ALA A 491 -5.02 17.00 -23.85
CA ALA A 491 -5.76 17.31 -22.64
C ALA A 491 -5.72 16.11 -21.65
N PRO A 492 -5.54 16.34 -20.33
CA PRO A 492 -5.49 15.30 -19.30
C PRO A 492 -6.90 14.81 -18.95
N VAL A 493 -7.57 14.20 -19.92
CA VAL A 493 -8.96 13.71 -19.81
C VAL A 493 -9.10 12.34 -20.45
N THR A 494 -10.08 11.56 -19.99
CA THR A 494 -10.45 10.27 -20.59
C THR A 494 -11.96 10.26 -20.86
N VAL A 495 -12.37 9.69 -21.98
CA VAL A 495 -13.79 9.48 -22.30
C VAL A 495 -14.13 8.01 -22.09
N ILE A 496 -15.04 7.73 -21.17
CA ILE A 496 -15.56 6.39 -20.87
C ILE A 496 -17.09 6.45 -20.95
N GLY A 497 -17.71 5.55 -21.72
CA GLY A 497 -19.16 5.51 -21.82
C GLY A 497 -19.81 6.81 -22.33
N HIS A 498 -19.13 7.54 -23.21
CA HIS A 498 -19.53 8.86 -23.75
C HIS A 498 -19.42 10.04 -22.76
N GLN A 499 -18.87 9.81 -21.56
CA GLN A 499 -18.64 10.83 -20.56
C GLN A 499 -17.16 11.14 -20.43
N GLN A 500 -16.84 12.43 -20.22
CA GLN A 500 -15.47 12.91 -20.05
C GLN A 500 -15.11 12.99 -18.57
N TYR A 501 -13.98 12.41 -18.21
CA TYR A 501 -13.42 12.41 -16.86
C TYR A 501 -12.07 13.09 -16.83
N LEU A 502 -11.91 14.03 -15.92
CA LEU A 502 -10.64 14.71 -15.66
C LEU A 502 -9.68 13.76 -14.92
N TRP A 503 -8.39 13.87 -15.23
CA TRP A 503 -7.37 13.16 -14.49
C TRP A 503 -7.05 13.87 -13.18
N SER A 504 -6.67 13.12 -12.16
CA SER A 504 -6.27 13.63 -10.85
C SER A 504 -5.06 14.56 -10.93
N LYS A 505 -4.12 14.29 -11.84
CA LYS A 505 -2.82 14.96 -11.97
C LYS A 505 -1.95 14.92 -10.71
N ASN A 506 -2.30 14.11 -9.74
CA ASN A 506 -1.54 13.93 -8.50
C ASN A 506 -0.68 12.68 -8.58
N ILE A 507 0.52 12.76 -8.02
CA ILE A 507 1.42 11.62 -7.84
C ILE A 507 1.93 11.66 -6.40
N VAL A 508 1.87 10.59 -5.66
CA VAL A 508 2.29 10.48 -4.26
C VAL A 508 3.34 9.39 -4.15
N TRP A 509 4.49 9.73 -3.59
CA TRP A 509 5.58 8.77 -3.48
C TRP A 509 6.28 8.88 -2.13
N GLY A 510 6.51 7.80 -1.35
CA GLY A 510 7.20 7.76 -0.08
C GLY A 510 8.21 8.89 0.11
N ASP A 511 9.47 8.67 0.10
CA ASP A 511 10.49 9.71 0.28
C ASP A 511 10.72 10.64 -0.93
N ASN A 512 9.85 10.64 -1.92
CA ASN A 512 10.03 11.44 -3.12
C ASN A 512 8.73 11.94 -3.71
N ILE A 513 8.77 13.12 -4.30
CA ILE A 513 7.61 13.79 -4.71
C ILE A 513 7.70 14.39 -6.02
N VAL A 514 6.61 14.50 -6.62
CA VAL A 514 6.47 15.19 -7.85
C VAL A 514 5.13 15.83 -7.96
N TRP A 515 5.05 16.99 -8.38
CA TRP A 515 3.90 17.62 -8.53
C TRP A 515 3.63 18.55 -9.56
N GLY A 516 2.49 19.04 -9.64
CA GLY A 516 1.99 19.98 -10.58
C GLY A 516 1.75 19.34 -11.95
N GLU A 517 1.64 20.14 -12.97
CA GLU A 517 1.27 19.70 -14.33
C GLU A 517 2.38 19.00 -15.13
N THR A 518 3.54 18.67 -14.49
CA THR A 518 4.72 18.20 -15.21
C THR A 518 5.32 16.94 -14.64
N ILE A 519 5.35 15.88 -15.43
CA ILE A 519 6.12 14.65 -15.14
C ILE A 519 7.41 14.69 -15.93
N TYR A 520 8.56 14.51 -15.26
CA TYR A 520 9.86 14.44 -15.91
C TYR A 520 10.31 12.99 -16.04
N TYR A 521 10.20 12.45 -17.23
CA TYR A 521 10.62 11.09 -17.52
C TYR A 521 12.14 10.96 -17.40
N ASN A 522 12.61 9.98 -16.61
CA ASN A 522 14.03 9.65 -16.41
C ASN A 522 14.98 10.79 -15.97
N LEU A 523 14.49 11.89 -15.48
CA LEU A 523 15.36 12.89 -14.88
C LEU A 523 15.67 12.54 -13.41
N PRO A 524 16.86 12.92 -12.93
CA PRO A 524 17.19 12.80 -11.50
C PRO A 524 16.21 13.54 -10.57
N ILE A 525 15.34 14.37 -11.12
CA ILE A 525 14.28 15.07 -10.39
C ILE A 525 13.34 14.13 -9.64
N TRP A 526 13.24 12.88 -10.08
CA TRP A 526 12.54 11.83 -9.31
C TRP A 526 13.24 11.48 -7.99
N ALA A 527 14.48 11.93 -7.82
CA ALA A 527 15.26 11.82 -6.61
C ALA A 527 15.39 13.17 -5.89
N LEU A 528 14.81 14.24 -6.43
CA LEU A 528 14.81 15.56 -5.81
C LEU A 528 13.47 15.80 -5.15
N ASN A 529 13.50 16.05 -3.86
CA ASN A 529 12.34 16.35 -3.05
C ASN A 529 11.95 17.83 -3.12
N ILE A 530 11.62 18.31 -4.30
CA ILE A 530 11.15 19.69 -4.52
C ILE A 530 9.73 19.68 -5.03
N VAL A 531 8.83 20.36 -4.32
CA VAL A 531 7.41 20.38 -4.61
C VAL A 531 6.95 21.79 -4.94
N TRP A 532 6.14 21.92 -5.99
CA TRP A 532 5.55 23.17 -6.44
C TRP A 532 4.06 22.99 -6.70
N GLY A 533 3.22 23.83 -6.11
CA GLY A 533 1.78 23.83 -6.37
C GLY A 533 0.92 23.06 -5.34
N ASP A 534 -0.30 22.69 -5.72
CA ASP A 534 -1.27 21.96 -4.87
C ASP A 534 -0.88 20.50 -4.71
N ASN A 535 -0.35 20.09 -3.56
CA ASN A 535 0.25 18.76 -3.50
C ASN A 535 0.25 18.10 -2.14
N ILE A 536 0.30 16.78 -2.17
CA ILE A 536 0.61 15.93 -1.01
C ILE A 536 2.10 15.60 -1.06
N VAL A 537 2.80 15.84 0.03
CA VAL A 537 4.27 15.72 0.12
C VAL A 537 4.66 14.72 1.19
N TRP A 538 5.68 13.90 0.88
CA TRP A 538 6.17 12.84 1.75
C TRP A 538 7.68 12.83 1.82
N GLY A 539 8.26 12.58 3.02
CA GLY A 539 9.69 12.48 3.20
C GLY A 539 10.39 13.82 3.45
N ASP A 540 11.71 13.85 3.32
CA ASP A 540 12.55 15.03 3.51
C ASP A 540 12.38 16.01 2.34
N ASN A 541 11.72 17.14 2.53
CA ASN A 541 11.32 17.97 1.39
C ASN A 541 11.41 19.47 1.64
N ILE A 542 11.63 20.20 0.53
CA ILE A 542 11.40 21.65 0.47
C ILE A 542 10.12 21.88 -0.33
N VAL A 543 9.15 22.57 0.27
CA VAL A 543 7.84 22.84 -0.35
C VAL A 543 7.65 24.34 -0.56
N TRP A 544 7.27 24.75 -1.77
CA TRP A 544 6.96 26.11 -2.14
C TRP A 544 5.59 26.19 -2.81
N GLY A 545 4.69 27.04 -2.34
CA GLY A 545 3.41 27.27 -2.97
C GLY A 545 2.69 28.49 -2.40
N ASP A 546 1.98 29.23 -3.23
CA ASP A 546 1.35 30.49 -2.81
C ASP A 546 -0.15 30.35 -2.48
N ASP A 547 -0.88 29.39 -3.09
CA ASP A 547 -2.34 29.34 -2.97
C ASP A 547 -2.90 27.92 -2.75
N ALA A 548 -2.05 26.99 -2.35
CA ALA A 548 -2.45 25.60 -2.36
C ALA A 548 -2.43 24.94 -1.00
N ASP A 549 -3.47 24.17 -0.75
CA ASP A 549 -3.59 23.32 0.44
C ASP A 549 -2.70 22.09 0.29
N ASN A 550 -1.46 22.18 0.74
CA ASN A 550 -0.55 21.03 0.73
C ASN A 550 -0.68 20.18 1.98
N ILE A 551 -0.67 18.87 1.81
CA ILE A 551 -0.55 17.91 2.91
C ILE A 551 0.88 17.40 2.92
N VAL A 552 1.61 17.62 4.01
CA VAL A 552 3.02 17.22 4.15
C VAL A 552 3.14 16.11 5.19
N TRP A 553 3.82 15.03 4.82
CA TRP A 553 4.06 13.91 5.69
C TRP A 553 5.54 13.52 5.60
N GLY A 554 6.20 13.24 6.67
CA GLY A 554 7.55 12.75 6.54
C GLY A 554 8.37 12.71 7.82
N ASN A 555 9.58 12.29 7.63
CA ASN A 555 10.60 12.27 8.65
C ASN A 555 11.21 13.66 8.82
N ASP A 556 12.12 13.76 9.76
CA ASP A 556 12.86 14.93 10.17
C ASP A 556 13.33 15.80 8.98
N ASP A 557 13.44 17.09 9.19
CA ASP A 557 14.12 18.06 8.30
C ASP A 557 13.32 18.65 7.12
N ASN A 558 12.00 18.66 7.14
CA ASN A 558 11.24 19.39 6.12
C ASN A 558 11.22 20.91 6.38
N ILE A 559 11.40 21.69 5.31
CA ILE A 559 11.15 23.14 5.32
C ILE A 559 9.92 23.40 4.45
N VAL A 560 8.89 23.99 5.04
CA VAL A 560 7.59 24.18 4.38
C VAL A 560 7.25 25.67 4.29
N TRP A 561 6.86 26.13 3.10
CA TRP A 561 6.40 27.48 2.85
C TRP A 561 5.02 27.45 2.19
N GLY A 562 4.05 28.12 2.75
CA GLY A 562 2.69 28.14 2.22
C GLY A 562 1.66 27.65 3.23
N ASN A 563 0.40 27.43 2.79
CA ASN A 563 -0.70 26.96 3.61
C ASN A 563 -0.74 25.43 3.57
N ASN A 564 -0.46 24.74 4.66
CA ASN A 564 -0.22 23.31 4.61
C ASN A 564 -0.77 22.53 5.79
N ILE A 565 -1.11 21.27 5.56
CA ILE A 565 -1.26 20.26 6.61
C ILE A 565 0.09 19.53 6.73
N VAL A 566 0.67 19.52 7.91
CA VAL A 566 2.03 19.02 8.13
C VAL A 566 2.05 17.89 9.15
N TRP A 567 2.74 16.81 8.82
CA TRP A 567 2.95 15.65 9.68
C TRP A 567 4.44 15.32 9.72
N GLY A 568 4.98 15.08 10.90
CA GLY A 568 6.41 14.80 11.09
C GLY A 568 7.15 15.95 11.76
N ASP A 569 8.47 15.85 11.86
CA ASP A 569 9.31 16.87 12.45
C ASP A 569 9.67 17.91 11.38
N ASN A 570 9.16 19.14 11.51
CA ASN A 570 9.25 20.10 10.41
C ASN A 570 9.51 21.54 10.88
N ILE A 571 10.12 22.32 9.98
CA ILE A 571 10.11 23.79 10.07
C ILE A 571 9.05 24.31 9.11
N VAL A 572 8.04 25.00 9.60
CA VAL A 572 6.86 25.42 8.84
C VAL A 572 6.71 26.91 8.80
N TRP A 573 6.47 27.48 7.59
CA TRP A 573 6.20 28.89 7.38
C TRP A 573 4.88 29.06 6.62
N GLY A 574 3.93 29.80 7.17
CA GLY A 574 2.63 30.02 6.56
C GLY A 574 1.47 29.61 7.47
N ASP A 575 0.26 29.50 6.90
CA ASP A 575 -0.95 29.09 7.62
C ASP A 575 -1.06 27.57 7.57
N ASN A 576 -0.90 26.87 8.70
CA ASN A 576 -0.72 25.43 8.67
C ASN A 576 -1.47 24.68 9.75
N ILE A 577 -1.87 23.44 9.43
CA ILE A 577 -2.21 22.40 10.41
C ILE A 577 -0.96 21.56 10.62
N VAL A 578 -0.51 21.44 11.87
CA VAL A 578 0.76 20.78 12.19
C VAL A 578 0.53 19.60 13.13
N TRP A 579 1.14 18.48 12.79
CA TRP A 579 1.15 17.26 13.59
C TRP A 579 2.58 16.74 13.68
N GLY A 580 3.06 16.45 14.88
CA GLY A 580 4.42 16.00 15.10
C GLY A 580 5.26 17.03 15.84
N ASN A 581 6.55 16.78 15.99
CA ASN A 581 7.49 17.71 16.59
C ASN A 581 7.86 18.81 15.57
N ASN A 582 7.32 20.00 15.73
CA ASN A 582 7.44 21.01 14.69
C ASN A 582 7.83 22.39 15.21
N ILE A 583 8.56 23.14 14.38
CA ILE A 583 8.74 24.59 14.55
C ILE A 583 7.82 25.27 13.53
N VAL A 584 6.85 26.03 14.00
CA VAL A 584 5.84 26.67 13.14
C VAL A 584 5.98 28.19 13.14
N TRP A 585 5.96 28.79 11.93
CA TRP A 585 5.93 30.23 11.74
C TRP A 585 4.79 30.60 10.80
N GLY A 586 3.80 31.38 11.25
CA GLY A 586 2.69 31.76 10.39
C GLY A 586 1.58 32.50 11.10
N ASP A 587 0.55 32.86 10.36
CA ASP A 587 -0.54 33.72 10.85
C ASP A 587 -1.81 32.91 11.23
N HIS A 588 -2.02 31.69 10.72
CA HIS A 588 -3.23 30.89 11.02
C HIS A 588 -2.98 29.39 11.06
N LEU A 589 -3.59 28.70 12.02
CA LEU A 589 -3.65 27.24 12.09
C LEU A 589 -5.07 26.76 11.81
N LEU A 590 -5.28 25.92 10.80
CA LEU A 590 -6.58 25.39 10.47
C LEU A 590 -7.01 24.28 11.46
N ARG A 591 -8.30 24.19 11.77
CA ARG A 591 -8.83 23.24 12.77
C ARG A 591 -8.63 21.80 12.34
N PRO A 592 -8.09 20.92 13.20
CA PRO A 592 -8.08 19.48 12.92
C PRO A 592 -9.51 18.92 12.96
N VAL A 593 -9.77 17.95 12.08
CA VAL A 593 -11.01 17.19 12.11
C VAL A 593 -10.99 16.24 13.32
N ASP A 594 -12.06 16.22 14.10
CA ASP A 594 -12.17 15.55 15.42
C ASP A 594 -11.82 14.04 15.47
N ALA A 595 -11.60 13.39 14.34
CA ALA A 595 -11.41 11.95 14.25
C ALA A 595 -9.99 11.44 14.51
N LEU A 596 -8.97 12.32 14.57
CA LEU A 596 -7.56 11.93 14.67
C LEU A 596 -6.96 12.07 16.08
N ASN A 597 -7.74 12.47 17.05
CA ASN A 597 -7.32 12.92 18.38
C ASN A 597 -6.75 11.88 19.36
N ARG A 598 -6.26 10.72 18.96
CA ARG A 598 -5.90 9.66 19.93
C ARG A 598 -4.53 9.01 19.79
N ALA A 599 -3.63 9.50 18.97
CA ALA A 599 -2.48 8.68 18.62
C ALA A 599 -1.06 9.25 18.73
N PHE A 600 -0.83 10.51 19.02
CA PHE A 600 0.52 11.05 18.84
C PHE A 600 1.08 11.82 20.05
N ASN A 601 2.35 11.58 20.32
CA ASN A 601 3.19 12.09 21.39
C ASN A 601 4.20 13.06 20.77
N ASP A 602 4.00 14.38 20.84
CA ASP A 602 4.92 15.26 20.12
C ASP A 602 5.16 16.62 20.80
N ASP A 603 6.39 17.13 20.69
CA ASP A 603 6.84 18.43 21.18
C ASP A 603 6.73 19.48 20.07
N ASN A 604 5.98 20.55 20.27
CA ASN A 604 5.80 21.58 19.27
C ASN A 604 6.32 22.95 19.75
N ILE A 605 7.01 23.68 18.87
CA ILE A 605 7.36 25.10 19.07
C ILE A 605 6.57 25.92 18.06
N VAL A 606 5.73 26.83 18.53
CA VAL A 606 4.85 27.65 17.69
C VAL A 606 5.19 29.11 17.82
N TRP A 607 5.45 29.79 16.69
CA TRP A 607 5.66 31.23 16.62
C TRP A 607 4.70 31.82 15.58
N GLY A 608 3.90 32.79 15.94
CA GLY A 608 2.99 33.45 15.01
C GLY A 608 2.47 34.77 15.48
N ASN A 609 1.95 35.56 14.56
CA ASN A 609 1.21 36.80 14.89
C ASN A 609 -0.27 36.41 14.87
N LEU A 610 -0.93 36.56 16.00
CA LEU A 610 -2.17 35.84 16.26
C LEU A 610 -3.30 36.85 16.47
N ASP A 611 -4.02 37.10 15.38
CA ASP A 611 -5.34 37.72 15.48
C ASP A 611 -6.47 36.70 15.59
N ASP A 612 -6.18 35.38 15.45
CA ASP A 612 -7.14 34.28 15.52
C ASP A 612 -6.60 33.04 16.26
N ASP A 613 -7.51 32.16 16.71
CA ASP A 613 -7.31 31.04 17.63
C ASP A 613 -6.37 29.94 17.09
N ASN A 614 -5.17 29.79 17.60
CA ASN A 614 -4.30 28.66 17.33
C ASN A 614 -4.62 27.47 18.23
N ILE A 615 -4.66 26.28 17.64
CA ILE A 615 -4.84 25.02 18.36
C ILE A 615 -3.55 24.21 18.23
N VAL A 616 -2.91 23.95 19.36
CA VAL A 616 -1.70 23.11 19.45
C VAL A 616 -2.02 21.82 20.15
N TRP A 617 -1.64 20.71 19.54
CA TRP A 617 -1.82 19.36 20.11
C TRP A 617 -0.46 18.72 20.34
N GLY A 618 -0.20 18.25 21.55
CA GLY A 618 1.07 17.59 21.89
C GLY A 618 0.93 16.57 23.01
N ASN A 619 2.01 15.86 23.31
CA ASN A 619 2.05 14.80 24.30
C ASN A 619 2.04 15.30 25.74
N ASN A 620 1.69 14.39 26.64
CA ASN A 620 1.46 14.62 28.05
C ASN A 620 2.72 14.92 28.90
N ASP A 621 3.90 14.76 28.37
CA ASP A 621 5.07 14.74 29.27
C ASP A 621 6.09 15.86 29.04
N ASP A 622 6.05 16.62 27.95
CA ASP A 622 7.05 17.68 27.78
C ASP A 622 6.65 18.85 26.85
N ASP A 623 7.00 19.95 27.16
CA ASP A 623 7.51 21.26 26.68
C ASP A 623 6.96 21.77 25.34
N ASN A 624 5.65 21.96 25.23
CA ASN A 624 5.12 22.86 24.20
C ASN A 624 5.46 24.31 24.53
N ILE A 625 6.20 24.99 23.66
CA ILE A 625 6.51 26.41 23.80
C ILE A 625 5.66 27.17 22.79
N VAL A 626 4.74 28.00 23.29
CA VAL A 626 3.87 28.84 22.47
C VAL A 626 4.18 30.30 22.73
N TRP A 627 4.48 31.07 21.68
CA TRP A 627 4.70 32.51 21.75
C TRP A 627 3.72 33.22 20.83
N GLY A 628 2.85 34.04 21.38
CA GLY A 628 1.86 34.79 20.62
C GLY A 628 0.97 35.64 21.51
N ASN A 629 -0.08 36.24 20.97
CA ASN A 629 -1.06 37.03 21.70
C ASN A 629 -2.15 36.16 22.37
N ASP A 630 -3.03 36.73 23.16
CA ASP A 630 -3.75 36.16 24.29
C ASP A 630 -4.78 35.03 24.06
N ASP A 631 -5.05 34.53 22.84
CA ASP A 631 -6.16 33.60 22.59
C ASP A 631 -5.73 32.20 22.03
N ASN A 632 -4.63 31.63 22.56
CA ASN A 632 -4.15 30.33 22.17
C ASN A 632 -4.78 29.21 22.99
N ILE A 633 -5.26 28.14 22.31
CA ILE A 633 -5.67 26.91 22.96
C ILE A 633 -4.55 25.88 22.82
N VAL A 634 -3.91 25.57 23.96
CA VAL A 634 -2.87 24.52 24.04
C VAL A 634 -3.45 23.31 24.72
N TRP A 635 -3.41 22.17 24.02
CA TRP A 635 -3.81 20.88 24.56
C TRP A 635 -2.56 20.03 24.79
N GLY A 636 -2.20 19.86 26.00
CA GLY A 636 -1.11 19.04 26.52
C GLY A 636 -1.35 18.76 28.00
N ASN A 637 -0.33 18.43 28.76
CA ASN A 637 -0.49 18.11 30.18
C ASN A 637 -0.86 19.35 31.03
N ILE A 638 -2.15 19.71 31.01
CA ILE A 638 -2.70 20.82 31.84
C ILE A 638 -2.53 20.56 33.34
N ALA A 639 -2.27 19.32 33.75
CA ALA A 639 -2.10 18.97 35.16
C ALA A 639 -0.86 19.60 35.80
N ALA A 640 0.18 19.90 35.04
CA ALA A 640 1.39 20.58 35.53
C ALA A 640 1.22 22.10 35.64
N LEU A 641 0.38 22.71 34.81
CA LEU A 641 0.11 24.16 34.83
C LEU A 641 -0.93 24.57 35.89
N LEU A 642 -1.82 23.69 36.29
CA LEU A 642 -2.84 23.97 37.32
C LEU A 642 -2.39 23.67 38.76
N GLY A 643 -1.15 23.12 38.95
CA GLY A 643 -0.55 22.89 40.28
C GLY A 643 0.03 24.13 40.96
N GLY A 644 0.16 25.24 40.28
CA GLY A 644 0.58 26.55 40.84
C GLY A 644 -0.61 27.41 41.23
N ARG A 645 -0.89 27.51 42.52
CA ARG A 645 -1.90 28.42 43.09
C ARG A 645 -1.80 29.84 42.56
N GLY A 646 -2.91 30.36 42.14
CA GLY A 646 -3.09 31.82 42.19
C GLY A 646 -4.03 32.33 41.10
N SER A 647 -5.26 32.51 41.53
CA SER A 647 -6.21 33.58 41.13
C SER A 647 -5.94 34.27 39.80
N TRP A 648 -6.68 34.03 38.82
CA TRP A 648 -7.70 34.93 38.23
C TRP A 648 -8.57 34.17 37.25
#